data_716f5ea40277192746ea315fba7122c7
#
_entry.id   716f5ea40277192746ea315fba7122c7
#
_cell.length_a   1.000
_cell.length_b   1.000
_cell.length_c   1.000
_cell.angle_alpha   90.00
_cell.angle_beta   90.00
_cell.angle_gamma   90.00
#
_symmetry.space_group_name_H-M   'P 1'
#
loop_
_entity.id
_entity.type
_entity.pdbx_description
1 polymer ?
#
loop_
_entity_poly.entity_id
_entity_poly.type
_entity_poly.pdbx_seq_one_letter_code
_entity_poly.pdbx_strand_id
1 'polypeptide(L)'
;MYFLNKLLFVGFILLFPFQILAQKSLNGKVMDPLQNPLYNVEIYTPEIHKGTTTNKDGLFFLEKLPAGKITITLSSLGFETRSIEVNLNEIQYLDIQLNPIVFEIDEVIVSTLFHKLQKDNVNKVDFRSMKVLQQNGGSTLMQQLTQIPGVSQITTGNSIGKPVIRGLSGNRVLIYANGIRVENQQFGDEHGIGLNDAGIESVEIIKGPASLLYGSDALGGVLYFTPEKFAPSNSSKIDYAQKYFSNTQGSNLSLGYKTSSKNWNFLGRGGYSNHLDYKIPSGNRIHNSRFNEADFKTGIGYSNEHFSSNIRYNYTNSNLGIPEAFELQSNHRNPAYPNQEIKQHLLSSHHHYYLENGKLVADLGYIENNRKEFVEEGEAELAMKLKTFSYNLRYHLPTIKSIESIIGFQGMNQTNTNFGEELLIPDASINDLGLYTTLFYALKNTSFQAGIRYDHRAISSEENGIINELGYIKAIDKSFNSFNSSIGLKTDINKNSIFRFNFATGFRAPNLAELTSNGVHEGSNRYEIGNANLKHEQNFQTDLSYEFKTDHFEFYTNLFYNKINNYIFLTPTNTVINANDVYTYIQDDSQLYGSEIGVHLHPHPLDWLHLESSFELVRGEQKNGNRLPLIPADKWNNTLKFTFKNNQWSQNLFAAINFEHTFNQSKISEFETPSSSYTLLNFSSGSTITFAKLKFDAS
;
A
#
# COMPACT_ATOMS: atom_id res chain seq x y z
N MET A 1 -4.77 36.22 28.12
CA MET A 1 -3.55 35.91 27.38
C MET A 1 -3.70 34.80 26.32
N TYR A 2 -4.53 33.79 26.53
CA TYR A 2 -4.78 32.72 25.55
C TYR A 2 -5.56 33.13 24.28
N PHE A 3 -6.39 34.18 24.34
CA PHE A 3 -7.19 34.66 23.20
C PHE A 3 -6.38 35.55 22.24
N LEU A 4 -5.39 36.27 22.75
CA LEU A 4 -4.55 37.17 21.95
C LEU A 4 -3.54 36.40 21.08
N ASN A 5 -3.04 35.26 21.55
CA ASN A 5 -2.13 34.40 20.78
C ASN A 5 -2.84 33.64 19.63
N LYS A 6 -4.13 33.34 19.76
CA LYS A 6 -4.90 32.75 18.65
C LYS A 6 -5.22 33.77 17.55
N LEU A 7 -5.43 35.04 17.90
CA LEU A 7 -5.64 36.11 16.90
C LEU A 7 -4.34 36.47 16.15
N LEU A 8 -3.18 36.40 16.81
CA LEU A 8 -1.88 36.59 16.17
C LEU A 8 -1.52 35.46 15.18
N PHE A 9 -1.91 34.23 15.47
CA PHE A 9 -1.69 33.08 14.55
C PHE A 9 -2.59 33.13 13.32
N VAL A 10 -3.83 33.59 13.45
CA VAL A 10 -4.75 33.82 12.32
C VAL A 10 -4.35 35.04 11.50
N GLY A 11 -3.82 36.10 12.16
CA GLY A 11 -3.31 37.31 11.48
C GLY A 11 -2.06 37.07 10.65
N PHE A 12 -1.22 36.10 11.05
CA PHE A 12 0.02 35.76 10.31
C PHE A 12 -0.28 34.99 9.01
N ILE A 13 -1.42 34.28 8.92
CA ILE A 13 -1.86 33.57 7.72
C ILE A 13 -2.43 34.53 6.65
N LEU A 14 -2.88 35.72 7.04
CA LEU A 14 -3.54 36.71 6.14
C LEU A 14 -2.60 37.74 5.52
N LEU A 15 -1.29 37.74 5.87
CA LEU A 15 -0.32 38.73 5.39
C LEU A 15 0.64 38.23 4.30
N PHE A 16 0.29 37.15 3.57
CA PHE A 16 1.06 36.82 2.38
C PHE A 16 0.66 37.72 1.21
N PRO A 17 1.59 38.52 0.67
CA PRO A 17 1.31 39.35 -0.50
C PRO A 17 1.00 38.47 -1.70
N PHE A 18 -0.21 38.58 -2.25
CA PHE A 18 -0.56 38.01 -3.56
C PHE A 18 0.26 38.74 -4.63
N GLN A 19 1.42 38.22 -4.96
CA GLN A 19 2.12 38.64 -6.16
C GLN A 19 1.43 38.03 -7.37
N ILE A 20 0.89 38.87 -8.25
CA ILE A 20 0.35 38.48 -9.55
C ILE A 20 1.54 38.24 -10.48
N LEU A 21 2.05 37.01 -10.53
CA LEU A 21 3.05 36.57 -11.49
C LEU A 21 2.40 35.86 -12.66
N ALA A 22 3.04 35.93 -13.83
CA ALA A 22 2.53 35.33 -15.06
C ALA A 22 2.40 33.80 -14.95
N GLN A 23 1.22 33.27 -15.26
CA GLN A 23 0.92 31.85 -15.23
C GLN A 23 1.79 31.08 -16.24
N LYS A 24 2.46 30.01 -15.78
CA LYS A 24 3.19 29.11 -16.67
C LYS A 24 2.22 28.14 -17.33
N SER A 25 2.45 27.87 -18.58
CA SER A 25 1.75 26.85 -19.36
C SER A 25 2.76 26.02 -20.12
N LEU A 26 2.40 24.78 -20.36
CA LEU A 26 3.15 23.87 -21.21
C LEU A 26 2.30 23.40 -22.35
N ASN A 27 2.78 23.61 -23.55
CA ASN A 27 2.22 23.09 -24.78
C ASN A 27 3.09 21.98 -25.32
N GLY A 28 2.56 21.17 -26.19
CA GLY A 28 3.39 20.20 -26.88
C GLY A 28 2.63 19.34 -27.87
N LYS A 29 3.38 18.52 -28.56
CA LYS A 29 2.89 17.53 -29.49
C LYS A 29 3.45 16.16 -29.18
N VAL A 30 2.61 15.14 -29.24
CA VAL A 30 3.03 13.75 -29.02
C VAL A 30 2.81 12.96 -30.31
N MET A 31 3.86 12.25 -30.73
CA MET A 31 3.89 11.51 -32.00
C MET A 31 4.49 10.11 -31.78
N ASP A 32 4.25 9.21 -32.73
CA ASP A 32 4.97 7.94 -32.84
C ASP A 32 6.32 8.10 -33.59
N PRO A 33 7.17 7.06 -33.69
CA PRO A 33 8.42 7.10 -34.46
C PRO A 33 8.24 7.39 -35.95
N LEU A 34 7.05 7.14 -36.49
CA LEU A 34 6.70 7.42 -37.87
C LEU A 34 6.12 8.82 -38.08
N GLN A 35 6.19 9.68 -37.03
CA GLN A 35 5.67 11.04 -37.00
C GLN A 35 4.13 11.15 -37.07
N ASN A 36 3.39 10.06 -36.84
CA ASN A 36 1.93 10.12 -36.74
C ASN A 36 1.53 10.72 -35.39
N PRO A 37 0.55 11.63 -35.35
CA PRO A 37 0.08 12.20 -34.10
C PRO A 37 -0.63 11.16 -33.25
N LEU A 38 -0.35 11.14 -31.96
CA LEU A 38 -0.96 10.21 -31.00
C LEU A 38 -2.14 10.90 -30.31
N TYR A 39 -3.34 10.36 -30.54
CA TYR A 39 -4.59 10.81 -29.93
C TYR A 39 -4.80 10.19 -28.55
N ASN A 40 -5.35 10.99 -27.61
CA ASN A 40 -5.73 10.55 -26.26
C ASN A 40 -4.56 10.02 -25.41
N VAL A 41 -3.34 10.53 -25.64
CA VAL A 41 -2.23 10.32 -24.71
C VAL A 41 -2.53 11.09 -23.43
N GLU A 42 -2.47 10.44 -22.27
CA GLU A 42 -2.58 11.11 -20.97
C GLU A 42 -1.28 11.84 -20.66
N ILE A 43 -1.35 13.13 -20.37
CA ILE A 43 -0.26 13.95 -19.86
C ILE A 43 -0.61 14.31 -18.42
N TYR A 44 0.17 13.85 -17.45
CA TYR A 44 -0.12 13.98 -16.04
C TYR A 44 1.10 14.47 -15.25
N THR A 45 0.86 15.33 -14.27
CA THR A 45 1.86 15.83 -13.33
C THR A 45 1.53 15.29 -11.94
N PRO A 46 2.26 14.24 -11.47
CA PRO A 46 1.95 13.56 -10.20
C PRO A 46 1.98 14.49 -8.99
N GLU A 47 2.94 15.42 -8.96
CA GLU A 47 3.13 16.31 -7.80
C GLU A 47 1.97 17.27 -7.58
N ILE A 48 1.26 17.68 -8.63
CA ILE A 48 0.16 18.64 -8.53
C ILE A 48 -1.20 18.02 -8.87
N HIS A 49 -1.22 16.71 -9.12
CA HIS A 49 -2.42 15.95 -9.48
C HIS A 49 -3.21 16.58 -10.64
N LYS A 50 -2.50 17.10 -11.65
CA LYS A 50 -3.08 17.79 -12.79
C LYS A 50 -2.73 17.08 -14.08
N GLY A 51 -3.69 16.99 -14.99
CA GLY A 51 -3.48 16.32 -16.26
C GLY A 51 -4.35 16.87 -17.37
N THR A 52 -3.98 16.47 -18.60
CA THR A 52 -4.72 16.73 -19.84
C THR A 52 -4.55 15.53 -20.78
N THR A 53 -5.18 15.56 -21.93
CA THR A 53 -4.98 14.55 -22.97
C THR A 53 -4.70 15.20 -24.31
N THR A 54 -3.99 14.50 -25.22
CA THR A 54 -3.77 14.98 -26.58
C THR A 54 -5.05 14.94 -27.40
N ASN A 55 -5.23 15.93 -28.27
CA ASN A 55 -6.29 15.96 -29.27
C ASN A 55 -5.95 15.05 -30.48
N LYS A 56 -6.77 15.07 -31.54
CA LYS A 56 -6.59 14.26 -32.76
C LYS A 56 -5.29 14.58 -33.51
N ASP A 57 -4.76 15.77 -33.35
CA ASP A 57 -3.53 16.24 -33.97
C ASP A 57 -2.30 15.95 -33.08
N GLY A 58 -2.48 15.21 -31.98
CA GLY A 58 -1.44 14.93 -31.00
C GLY A 58 -1.07 16.10 -30.11
N LEU A 59 -1.80 17.22 -30.17
CA LEU A 59 -1.51 18.43 -29.40
C LEU A 59 -2.09 18.36 -28.00
N PHE A 60 -1.33 18.86 -27.01
CA PHE A 60 -1.77 19.02 -25.64
C PHE A 60 -1.50 20.43 -25.11
N PHE A 61 -2.26 20.82 -24.09
CA PHE A 61 -2.11 22.06 -23.37
C PHE A 61 -2.34 21.85 -21.88
N LEU A 62 -1.34 22.20 -21.07
CA LEU A 62 -1.39 22.24 -19.62
C LEU A 62 -1.18 23.68 -19.16
N GLU A 63 -2.20 24.26 -18.57
CA GLU A 63 -2.15 25.64 -18.05
C GLU A 63 -1.99 25.69 -16.55
N LYS A 64 -1.54 26.85 -16.02
CA LYS A 64 -1.46 27.12 -14.59
C LYS A 64 -0.59 26.11 -13.86
N LEU A 65 0.58 25.91 -14.39
CA LEU A 65 1.63 25.10 -13.80
C LEU A 65 2.50 25.96 -12.86
N PRO A 66 3.08 25.36 -11.82
CA PRO A 66 4.02 26.06 -10.94
C PRO A 66 5.30 26.42 -11.70
N ALA A 67 5.96 27.49 -11.26
CA ALA A 67 7.28 27.83 -11.77
C ALA A 67 8.32 26.80 -11.29
N GLY A 68 9.42 26.64 -12.05
CA GLY A 68 10.51 25.73 -11.73
C GLY A 68 10.35 24.33 -12.34
N LYS A 69 10.96 23.35 -11.69
CA LYS A 69 11.00 21.96 -12.18
C LYS A 69 9.77 21.17 -11.77
N ILE A 70 9.14 20.53 -12.74
CA ILE A 70 8.02 19.58 -12.51
C ILE A 70 8.25 18.30 -13.30
N THR A 71 7.73 17.20 -12.80
CA THR A 71 7.70 15.93 -13.52
C THR A 71 6.44 15.84 -14.35
N ILE A 72 6.58 15.50 -15.63
CA ILE A 72 5.46 15.26 -16.55
C ILE A 72 5.56 13.82 -17.02
N THR A 73 4.48 13.09 -16.82
CA THR A 73 4.32 11.73 -17.29
C THR A 73 3.41 11.70 -18.49
N LEU A 74 3.84 11.03 -19.56
CA LEU A 74 3.05 10.78 -20.76
C LEU A 74 2.79 9.28 -20.84
N SER A 75 1.54 8.88 -20.88
CA SER A 75 1.15 7.47 -20.99
C SER A 75 0.07 7.26 -22.03
N SER A 76 0.19 6.20 -22.79
CA SER A 76 -0.81 5.76 -23.78
C SER A 76 -0.71 4.25 -23.95
N LEU A 77 -1.87 3.60 -24.08
CA LEU A 77 -1.92 2.15 -24.27
C LEU A 77 -1.16 1.73 -25.55
N GLY A 78 -0.24 0.77 -25.42
CA GLY A 78 0.60 0.28 -26.51
C GLY A 78 1.85 1.13 -26.79
N PHE A 79 2.13 2.12 -25.94
CA PHE A 79 3.32 2.96 -26.05
C PHE A 79 4.08 3.01 -24.72
N GLU A 80 5.40 3.20 -24.79
CA GLU A 80 6.27 3.38 -23.64
C GLU A 80 5.87 4.65 -22.86
N THR A 81 5.64 4.53 -21.56
CA THR A 81 5.46 5.70 -20.68
C THR A 81 6.76 6.49 -20.58
N ARG A 82 6.69 7.79 -20.81
CA ARG A 82 7.81 8.70 -20.59
C ARG A 82 7.55 9.61 -19.42
N SER A 83 8.54 9.69 -18.54
CA SER A 83 8.60 10.70 -17.48
C SER A 83 9.72 11.68 -17.80
N ILE A 84 9.41 12.98 -17.80
CA ILE A 84 10.31 14.05 -18.19
C ILE A 84 10.27 15.11 -17.08
N GLU A 85 11.42 15.45 -16.53
CA GLU A 85 11.56 16.63 -15.69
C GLU A 85 11.68 17.87 -16.58
N VAL A 86 10.77 18.82 -16.42
CA VAL A 86 10.71 20.04 -17.23
C VAL A 86 10.89 21.26 -16.33
N ASN A 87 11.84 22.13 -16.66
CA ASN A 87 11.96 23.43 -16.05
C ASN A 87 11.06 24.45 -16.78
N LEU A 88 9.92 24.75 -16.21
CA LEU A 88 8.92 25.64 -16.80
C LEU A 88 9.36 27.12 -16.87
N ASN A 89 10.48 27.49 -16.24
CA ASN A 89 11.07 28.81 -16.43
C ASN A 89 11.77 28.95 -17.78
N GLU A 90 12.17 27.81 -18.38
CA GLU A 90 12.96 27.75 -19.61
C GLU A 90 12.17 27.14 -20.77
N ILE A 91 11.32 26.15 -20.50
CA ILE A 91 10.65 25.32 -21.52
C ILE A 91 9.14 25.51 -21.39
N GLN A 92 8.51 25.95 -22.50
CA GLN A 92 7.05 26.12 -22.61
C GLN A 92 6.42 25.28 -23.73
N TYR A 93 7.26 24.59 -24.52
CA TYR A 93 6.81 23.72 -25.59
C TYR A 93 7.67 22.46 -25.67
N LEU A 94 7.04 21.31 -25.87
CA LEU A 94 7.68 19.99 -25.96
C LEU A 94 7.18 19.22 -27.19
N ASP A 95 8.10 18.77 -28.03
CA ASP A 95 7.87 17.72 -29.01
C ASP A 95 8.30 16.38 -28.41
N ILE A 96 7.38 15.45 -28.30
CA ILE A 96 7.60 14.18 -27.60
C ILE A 96 7.27 13.02 -28.56
N GLN A 97 8.19 12.09 -28.65
CA GLN A 97 8.01 10.85 -29.35
C GLN A 97 7.81 9.73 -28.35
N LEU A 98 6.74 8.93 -28.48
CA LEU A 98 6.52 7.70 -27.74
C LEU A 98 6.75 6.50 -28.62
N ASN A 99 7.57 5.56 -28.15
CA ASN A 99 7.84 4.31 -28.87
C ASN A 99 6.72 3.29 -28.62
N PRO A 100 6.26 2.54 -29.64
CA PRO A 100 5.36 1.42 -29.42
C PRO A 100 6.01 0.37 -28.50
N ILE A 101 5.23 -0.20 -27.60
CA ILE A 101 5.67 -1.24 -26.67
C ILE A 101 4.61 -2.33 -26.57
N VAL A 102 5.06 -3.56 -26.38
CA VAL A 102 4.19 -4.74 -26.29
C VAL A 102 3.93 -5.14 -24.83
N PHE A 103 4.80 -4.74 -23.91
CA PHE A 103 4.71 -5.02 -22.47
C PHE A 103 3.98 -3.94 -21.69
N GLU A 104 3.73 -4.22 -20.40
CA GLU A 104 3.13 -3.26 -19.47
C GLU A 104 3.95 -1.96 -19.41
N ILE A 105 3.22 -0.88 -19.24
CA ILE A 105 3.73 0.49 -19.20
C ILE A 105 4.53 0.68 -17.92
N ASP A 106 5.76 1.21 -18.02
CA ASP A 106 6.52 1.69 -16.86
C ASP A 106 5.76 2.86 -16.21
N GLU A 107 5.40 2.73 -14.93
CA GLU A 107 4.67 3.75 -14.21
C GLU A 107 5.60 4.60 -13.32
N VAL A 108 5.19 5.82 -13.04
CA VAL A 108 5.88 6.66 -12.07
C VAL A 108 5.55 6.17 -10.68
N ILE A 109 6.59 5.85 -9.92
CA ILE A 109 6.48 5.40 -8.54
C ILE A 109 6.35 6.62 -7.62
N VAL A 110 5.21 6.73 -6.94
CA VAL A 110 4.93 7.85 -6.01
C VAL A 110 5.28 7.51 -4.55
N SER A 111 5.45 6.24 -4.22
CA SER A 111 5.91 5.80 -2.90
C SER A 111 7.38 6.13 -2.63
N THR A 112 8.19 6.45 -3.63
CA THR A 112 9.57 6.88 -3.45
C THR A 112 9.69 8.40 -3.46
N LEU A 113 10.69 8.95 -2.77
CA LEU A 113 10.82 10.41 -2.59
C LEU A 113 11.11 11.18 -3.89
N PHE A 114 11.70 10.54 -4.88
CA PHE A 114 12.15 11.19 -6.13
C PHE A 114 11.16 11.00 -7.30
N HIS A 115 10.05 10.28 -7.11
CA HIS A 115 8.97 10.07 -8.10
C HIS A 115 9.49 9.72 -9.51
N LYS A 116 10.36 8.72 -9.59
CA LYS A 116 10.95 8.26 -10.87
C LYS A 116 10.12 7.11 -11.47
N LEU A 117 10.31 6.85 -12.76
CA LEU A 117 9.76 5.64 -13.38
C LEU A 117 10.24 4.39 -12.65
N GLN A 118 9.45 3.33 -12.66
CA GLN A 118 9.77 2.06 -11.97
C GLN A 118 11.16 1.54 -12.35
N LYS A 119 11.51 1.56 -13.64
CA LYS A 119 12.83 1.16 -14.13
C LYS A 119 13.98 2.04 -13.64
N ASP A 120 13.73 3.32 -13.34
CA ASP A 120 14.75 4.31 -12.96
C ASP A 120 14.95 4.41 -11.45
N ASN A 121 14.09 3.78 -10.65
CA ASN A 121 14.26 3.71 -9.21
C ASN A 121 15.42 2.82 -8.82
N VAL A 122 16.19 3.24 -7.82
CA VAL A 122 17.29 2.46 -7.23
C VAL A 122 16.72 1.27 -6.46
N ASN A 123 15.71 1.50 -5.64
CA ASN A 123 14.97 0.42 -5.00
C ASN A 123 14.00 -0.20 -6.01
N LYS A 124 13.93 -1.53 -6.03
CA LYS A 124 12.88 -2.20 -6.79
C LYS A 124 11.54 -2.00 -6.07
N VAL A 125 10.58 -1.41 -6.79
CA VAL A 125 9.20 -1.25 -6.34
C VAL A 125 8.30 -2.00 -7.29
N ASP A 126 7.47 -2.89 -6.79
CA ASP A 126 6.48 -3.56 -7.60
C ASP A 126 5.23 -2.69 -7.70
N PHE A 127 4.84 -2.36 -8.91
CA PHE A 127 3.62 -1.62 -9.23
C PHE A 127 2.56 -2.55 -9.82
N ARG A 128 1.31 -2.40 -9.37
CA ARG A 128 0.15 -3.05 -10.01
C ARG A 128 -1.04 -2.10 -10.01
N SER A 129 -1.65 -1.92 -11.19
CA SER A 129 -2.92 -1.20 -11.25
C SER A 129 -4.05 -2.04 -10.64
N MET A 130 -4.97 -1.41 -9.93
CA MET A 130 -6.12 -2.11 -9.36
C MET A 130 -7.00 -2.76 -10.43
N LYS A 131 -7.07 -2.16 -11.61
CA LYS A 131 -7.79 -2.74 -12.75
C LYS A 131 -7.25 -4.14 -13.12
N VAL A 132 -5.94 -4.33 -13.17
CA VAL A 132 -5.31 -5.62 -13.48
C VAL A 132 -5.54 -6.62 -12.35
N LEU A 133 -5.36 -6.22 -11.09
CA LEU A 133 -5.59 -7.11 -9.94
C LEU A 133 -7.04 -7.58 -9.86
N GLN A 134 -7.99 -6.70 -10.15
CA GLN A 134 -9.43 -7.02 -10.15
C GLN A 134 -9.84 -7.97 -11.27
N GLN A 135 -9.15 -7.97 -12.43
CA GLN A 135 -9.42 -8.88 -13.55
C GLN A 135 -9.13 -10.34 -13.20
N ASN A 136 -8.21 -10.59 -12.29
CA ASN A 136 -7.83 -11.94 -11.88
C ASN A 136 -8.73 -12.50 -10.76
N GLY A 137 -9.76 -11.76 -10.32
CA GLY A 137 -10.68 -12.16 -9.27
C GLY A 137 -10.22 -11.76 -7.86
N GLY A 138 -10.89 -12.29 -6.85
CA GLY A 138 -10.70 -11.91 -5.45
C GLY A 138 -11.80 -10.96 -4.97
N SER A 139 -12.54 -11.39 -3.94
CA SER A 139 -13.68 -10.63 -3.39
C SER A 139 -13.23 -9.50 -2.47
N THR A 140 -12.01 -9.55 -1.96
CA THR A 140 -11.43 -8.56 -1.05
C THR A 140 -10.10 -8.03 -1.59
N LEU A 141 -9.71 -6.84 -1.13
CA LEU A 141 -8.43 -6.22 -1.51
C LEU A 141 -7.25 -7.14 -1.18
N MET A 142 -7.25 -7.79 -0.01
CA MET A 142 -6.15 -8.69 0.36
C MET A 142 -6.02 -9.89 -0.58
N GLN A 143 -7.12 -10.53 -0.97
CA GLN A 143 -7.06 -11.63 -1.94
C GLN A 143 -6.50 -11.21 -3.30
N GLN A 144 -6.78 -9.97 -3.72
CA GLN A 144 -6.21 -9.42 -4.97
C GLN A 144 -4.69 -9.21 -4.84
N LEU A 145 -4.20 -8.79 -3.67
CA LEU A 145 -2.77 -8.52 -3.43
C LEU A 145 -1.92 -9.80 -3.39
N THR A 146 -2.46 -10.93 -2.96
CA THR A 146 -1.70 -12.21 -2.91
C THR A 146 -1.29 -12.75 -4.28
N GLN A 147 -1.76 -12.15 -5.36
CA GLN A 147 -1.33 -12.44 -6.73
C GLN A 147 0.05 -11.85 -7.05
N ILE A 148 0.54 -10.94 -6.23
CA ILE A 148 1.84 -10.26 -6.43
C ILE A 148 2.93 -11.13 -5.80
N PRO A 149 3.98 -11.54 -6.54
CA PRO A 149 5.06 -12.34 -5.98
C PRO A 149 5.67 -11.72 -4.72
N GLY A 150 5.98 -12.52 -3.71
CA GLY A 150 6.50 -12.07 -2.41
C GLY A 150 5.45 -11.49 -1.46
N VAL A 151 4.17 -11.50 -1.86
CA VAL A 151 3.04 -11.08 -1.02
C VAL A 151 2.12 -12.26 -0.75
N SER A 152 1.90 -12.56 0.51
CA SER A 152 0.92 -13.53 0.99
C SER A 152 0.04 -12.89 2.06
N GLN A 153 -0.83 -13.67 2.70
CA GLN A 153 -1.69 -13.15 3.77
C GLN A 153 -1.81 -14.13 4.93
N ILE A 154 -1.99 -13.59 6.13
CA ILE A 154 -2.60 -14.29 7.26
C ILE A 154 -4.07 -13.91 7.24
N THR A 155 -4.97 -14.88 7.35
CA THR A 155 -6.41 -14.60 7.22
C THR A 155 -7.24 -15.43 8.18
N THR A 156 -8.23 -14.77 8.79
CA THR A 156 -9.31 -15.37 9.57
C THR A 156 -10.61 -15.20 8.77
N GLY A 157 -10.89 -16.17 7.89
CA GLY A 157 -12.03 -16.06 6.95
C GLY A 157 -11.73 -15.18 5.72
N ASN A 158 -12.80 -14.78 5.02
CA ASN A 158 -12.67 -14.13 3.71
C ASN A 158 -12.41 -12.62 3.81
N SER A 159 -12.94 -11.96 4.84
CA SER A 159 -12.92 -10.50 4.98
C SER A 159 -11.80 -9.96 5.87
N ILE A 160 -11.19 -10.83 6.67
CA ILE A 160 -10.16 -10.46 7.63
C ILE A 160 -8.82 -10.99 7.12
N GLY A 161 -7.99 -10.12 6.57
CA GLY A 161 -6.68 -10.51 6.03
C GLY A 161 -5.63 -9.46 6.31
N LYS A 162 -4.42 -9.94 6.68
CA LYS A 162 -3.21 -9.13 6.86
C LYS A 162 -2.17 -9.46 5.80
N PRO A 163 -1.49 -8.48 5.25
CA PRO A 163 -0.40 -8.72 4.32
C PRO A 163 0.82 -9.32 5.02
N VAL A 164 1.44 -10.26 4.32
CA VAL A 164 2.75 -10.79 4.65
C VAL A 164 3.69 -10.49 3.49
N ILE A 165 4.76 -9.78 3.74
CA ILE A 165 5.79 -9.48 2.73
C ILE A 165 7.06 -10.23 3.12
N ARG A 166 7.49 -11.17 2.27
CA ARG A 166 8.70 -11.97 2.49
C ARG A 166 8.78 -12.60 3.89
N GLY A 167 7.65 -13.10 4.39
CA GLY A 167 7.54 -13.73 5.71
C GLY A 167 7.40 -12.78 6.90
N LEU A 168 7.33 -11.48 6.67
CA LEU A 168 7.10 -10.48 7.72
C LEU A 168 5.66 -9.94 7.64
N SER A 169 4.98 -9.88 8.78
CA SER A 169 3.57 -9.49 8.93
C SER A 169 3.34 -8.54 10.10
N GLY A 170 2.09 -8.16 10.30
CA GLY A 170 1.66 -7.31 11.41
C GLY A 170 2.33 -5.94 11.37
N ASN A 171 2.82 -5.48 12.51
CA ASN A 171 3.46 -4.18 12.64
C ASN A 171 4.86 -4.09 11.96
N ARG A 172 5.26 -5.10 11.17
CA ARG A 172 6.48 -5.05 10.35
C ARG A 172 6.20 -4.64 8.90
N VAL A 173 4.93 -4.59 8.51
CA VAL A 173 4.49 -4.16 7.17
C VAL A 173 3.60 -2.93 7.32
N LEU A 174 4.03 -1.81 6.75
CA LEU A 174 3.26 -0.58 6.80
C LEU A 174 2.26 -0.52 5.65
N ILE A 175 1.12 0.07 5.95
CA ILE A 175 0.06 0.35 4.98
C ILE A 175 -0.07 1.86 4.85
N TYR A 176 -0.03 2.34 3.61
CA TYR A 176 -0.26 3.74 3.27
C TYR A 176 -1.46 3.86 2.34
N ALA A 177 -2.35 4.77 2.64
CA ALA A 177 -3.46 5.14 1.77
C ALA A 177 -3.56 6.67 1.69
N ASN A 178 -3.83 7.19 0.51
CA ASN A 178 -3.84 8.65 0.29
C ASN A 178 -2.56 9.34 0.80
N GLY A 179 -1.39 8.68 0.72
CA GLY A 179 -0.09 9.24 1.14
C GLY A 179 0.15 9.32 2.65
N ILE A 180 -0.76 8.84 3.49
CA ILE A 180 -0.59 8.79 4.94
C ILE A 180 -0.58 7.36 5.46
N ARG A 181 0.12 7.13 6.56
CA ARG A 181 0.19 5.83 7.24
C ARG A 181 -1.19 5.48 7.81
N VAL A 182 -1.67 4.28 7.50
CA VAL A 182 -2.93 3.75 8.04
C VAL A 182 -2.65 2.98 9.33
N GLU A 183 -3.23 3.45 10.41
CA GLU A 183 -3.18 2.81 11.72
C GLU A 183 -4.57 2.26 12.05
N ASN A 184 -4.69 0.95 12.17
CA ASN A 184 -5.97 0.27 12.36
C ASN A 184 -5.87 -0.91 13.34
N GLN A 185 -5.09 -0.74 14.42
CA GLN A 185 -5.01 -1.70 15.50
C GLN A 185 -4.49 -3.09 15.04
N GLN A 186 -3.32 -3.12 14.45
CA GLN A 186 -2.74 -4.33 13.89
C GLN A 186 -2.09 -5.27 14.95
N PHE A 187 -2.65 -5.34 16.15
CA PHE A 187 -2.06 -6.14 17.24
C PHE A 187 -2.31 -7.63 17.03
N GLY A 188 -3.52 -8.04 16.67
CA GLY A 188 -3.93 -9.41 16.52
C GLY A 188 -3.90 -9.89 15.08
N ASP A 189 -3.82 -11.19 14.84
CA ASP A 189 -3.84 -11.79 13.50
C ASP A 189 -5.22 -11.68 12.83
N GLU A 190 -6.27 -11.51 13.62
CA GLU A 190 -7.67 -11.33 13.22
C GLU A 190 -8.03 -9.86 12.90
N HIS A 191 -7.10 -8.93 13.03
CA HIS A 191 -7.33 -7.54 12.65
C HIS A 191 -6.88 -7.28 11.21
N GLY A 192 -7.78 -7.25 10.25
CA GLY A 192 -7.52 -7.00 8.83
C GLY A 192 -7.07 -5.56 8.53
N ILE A 193 -6.74 -5.30 7.26
CA ILE A 193 -6.20 -3.99 6.83
C ILE A 193 -7.21 -2.83 6.87
N GLY A 194 -8.52 -3.10 6.94
CA GLY A 194 -9.56 -2.08 7.04
C GLY A 194 -9.66 -1.15 5.82
N LEU A 195 -9.30 -1.64 4.64
CA LEU A 195 -9.40 -0.92 3.37
C LEU A 195 -10.10 -1.77 2.32
N ASN A 196 -10.92 -1.11 1.48
CA ASN A 196 -11.52 -1.72 0.31
C ASN A 196 -10.90 -1.18 -1.00
N ASP A 197 -11.17 -1.86 -2.11
CA ASP A 197 -10.59 -1.56 -3.43
C ASP A 197 -11.26 -0.40 -4.18
N ALA A 198 -12.42 0.08 -3.73
CA ALA A 198 -13.13 1.18 -4.39
C ALA A 198 -12.33 2.49 -4.33
N GLY A 199 -12.10 3.14 -5.48
CA GLY A 199 -11.35 4.40 -5.57
C GLY A 199 -9.85 4.29 -5.24
N ILE A 200 -9.27 3.09 -5.31
CA ILE A 200 -7.82 2.88 -5.38
C ILE A 200 -7.42 2.76 -6.85
N GLU A 201 -6.42 3.51 -7.27
CA GLU A 201 -5.89 3.47 -8.65
C GLU A 201 -4.89 2.32 -8.82
N SER A 202 -3.95 2.22 -7.89
CA SER A 202 -2.85 1.24 -7.93
C SER A 202 -2.32 0.93 -6.55
N VAL A 203 -1.54 -0.14 -6.46
CA VAL A 203 -0.70 -0.46 -5.32
C VAL A 203 0.75 -0.48 -5.74
N GLU A 204 1.59 0.13 -4.92
CA GLU A 204 3.04 0.09 -5.01
C GLU A 204 3.59 -0.65 -3.80
N ILE A 205 4.48 -1.60 -4.01
CA ILE A 205 5.01 -2.45 -2.95
C ILE A 205 6.51 -2.28 -2.87
N ILE A 206 6.96 -1.72 -1.76
CA ILE A 206 8.37 -1.68 -1.39
C ILE A 206 8.62 -2.89 -0.51
N LYS A 207 9.48 -3.82 -0.95
CA LYS A 207 9.83 -5.02 -0.20
C LYS A 207 11.16 -4.85 0.51
N GLY A 208 11.19 -5.18 1.79
CA GLY A 208 12.36 -4.96 2.65
C GLY A 208 12.35 -3.62 3.37
N PRO A 209 13.43 -3.27 4.12
CA PRO A 209 13.44 -2.12 4.99
C PRO A 209 13.22 -0.81 4.27
N ALA A 210 12.12 -0.16 4.57
CA ALA A 210 11.76 1.15 4.07
C ALA A 210 11.78 2.22 5.17
N SER A 211 12.37 1.89 6.32
CA SER A 211 12.39 2.77 7.50
C SER A 211 13.02 4.14 7.23
N LEU A 212 13.96 4.23 6.29
CA LEU A 212 14.52 5.52 5.89
C LEU A 212 13.42 6.51 5.45
N LEU A 213 12.42 6.04 4.70
CA LEU A 213 11.37 6.89 4.13
C LEU A 213 10.14 6.98 5.03
N TYR A 214 9.80 5.89 5.72
CA TYR A 214 8.53 5.70 6.38
C TYR A 214 8.62 5.62 7.91
N GLY A 215 9.83 5.58 8.47
CA GLY A 215 10.07 5.55 9.91
C GLY A 215 9.98 4.16 10.51
N SER A 216 9.66 4.11 11.80
CA SER A 216 9.50 2.86 12.55
C SER A 216 8.47 1.93 11.87
N ASP A 217 8.71 0.62 12.05
CA ASP A 217 7.79 -0.46 11.67
C ASP A 217 7.85 -0.87 10.18
N ALA A 218 8.63 -0.18 9.34
CA ALA A 218 8.83 -0.55 7.94
C ALA A 218 9.96 -1.57 7.73
N LEU A 219 9.96 -2.67 8.50
CA LEU A 219 10.99 -3.71 8.41
C LEU A 219 10.80 -4.65 7.22
N GLY A 220 9.55 -5.11 7.03
CA GLY A 220 9.15 -6.03 5.97
C GLY A 220 8.85 -5.35 4.66
N GLY A 221 8.42 -4.11 4.72
CA GLY A 221 8.07 -3.31 3.55
C GLY A 221 6.88 -2.41 3.75
N VAL A 222 6.42 -1.87 2.62
CA VAL A 222 5.30 -0.92 2.58
C VAL A 222 4.35 -1.30 1.44
N LEU A 223 3.07 -1.37 1.74
CA LEU A 223 1.98 -1.37 0.77
C LEU A 223 1.45 0.06 0.65
N TYR A 224 1.67 0.67 -0.49
CA TYR A 224 1.27 2.05 -0.75
C TYR A 224 0.12 2.09 -1.77
N PHE A 225 -1.08 2.41 -1.29
CA PHE A 225 -2.28 2.53 -2.11
C PHE A 225 -2.43 3.95 -2.62
N THR A 226 -2.31 4.13 -3.94
CA THR A 226 -2.53 5.41 -4.57
C THR A 226 -4.02 5.64 -4.78
N PRO A 227 -4.56 6.81 -4.41
CA PRO A 227 -5.96 7.11 -4.66
C PRO A 227 -6.22 7.37 -6.15
N GLU A 228 -7.46 7.17 -6.59
CA GLU A 228 -7.86 7.53 -7.94
C GLU A 228 -7.56 8.99 -8.28
N LYS A 229 -7.16 9.22 -9.53
CA LYS A 229 -6.86 10.55 -10.06
C LYS A 229 -8.14 11.40 -10.15
N PHE A 230 -8.01 12.72 -9.99
CA PHE A 230 -9.06 13.67 -10.36
C PHE A 230 -9.34 13.63 -11.86
N ALA A 231 -10.47 14.20 -12.28
CA ALA A 231 -10.75 14.34 -13.70
C ALA A 231 -9.71 15.22 -14.42
N PRO A 232 -9.43 15.03 -15.71
CA PRO A 232 -8.62 15.95 -16.49
C PRO A 232 -9.18 17.38 -16.43
N SER A 233 -8.30 18.37 -16.60
CA SER A 233 -8.68 19.79 -16.53
C SER A 233 -9.90 20.12 -17.42
N ASN A 234 -10.85 20.88 -16.87
CA ASN A 234 -12.09 21.30 -17.54
C ASN A 234 -12.97 20.14 -18.03
N SER A 235 -12.98 19.04 -17.29
CA SER A 235 -13.80 17.88 -17.62
C SER A 235 -14.57 17.34 -16.41
N SER A 236 -15.58 16.52 -16.69
CA SER A 236 -16.31 15.76 -15.67
C SER A 236 -16.45 14.30 -16.10
N LYS A 237 -16.41 13.40 -15.15
CA LYS A 237 -16.55 11.96 -15.37
C LYS A 237 -17.42 11.34 -14.29
N ILE A 238 -18.33 10.46 -14.72
CA ILE A 238 -19.05 9.55 -13.83
C ILE A 238 -18.55 8.15 -14.16
N ASP A 239 -18.32 7.36 -13.15
CA ASP A 239 -18.02 5.95 -13.27
C ASP A 239 -18.87 5.13 -12.31
N TYR A 240 -19.33 3.97 -12.79
CA TYR A 240 -20.10 3.00 -12.06
C TYR A 240 -19.43 1.65 -12.24
N ALA A 241 -19.25 0.92 -11.15
CA ALA A 241 -18.72 -0.43 -11.17
C ALA A 241 -19.60 -1.35 -10.34
N GLN A 242 -19.90 -2.52 -10.89
CA GLN A 242 -20.59 -3.60 -10.19
C GLN A 242 -19.85 -4.91 -10.46
N LYS A 243 -19.57 -5.66 -9.39
CA LYS A 243 -18.97 -6.99 -9.44
C LYS A 243 -19.88 -7.98 -8.74
N TYR A 244 -19.97 -9.19 -9.25
CA TYR A 244 -20.69 -10.29 -8.63
C TYR A 244 -19.74 -11.47 -8.40
N PHE A 245 -19.81 -12.07 -7.22
CA PHE A 245 -18.96 -13.17 -6.79
C PHE A 245 -19.83 -14.41 -6.51
N SER A 246 -19.77 -15.40 -7.39
CA SER A 246 -20.63 -16.58 -7.31
C SER A 246 -20.36 -17.46 -6.08
N ASN A 247 -19.11 -17.52 -5.60
CA ASN A 247 -18.75 -18.30 -4.42
C ASN A 247 -19.50 -17.80 -3.16
N THR A 248 -19.43 -16.50 -2.91
CA THR A 248 -20.10 -15.83 -1.78
C THR A 248 -21.50 -15.35 -2.12
N GLN A 249 -21.99 -15.50 -3.36
CA GLN A 249 -23.22 -14.85 -3.86
C GLN A 249 -23.27 -13.36 -3.46
N GLY A 250 -22.13 -12.73 -3.45
CA GLY A 250 -21.93 -11.37 -3.01
C GLY A 250 -21.77 -10.40 -4.18
N SER A 251 -21.89 -9.12 -3.89
CA SER A 251 -21.66 -8.07 -4.86
C SER A 251 -20.94 -6.87 -4.25
N ASN A 252 -20.07 -6.27 -5.06
CA ASN A 252 -19.44 -4.99 -4.77
C ASN A 252 -19.98 -3.96 -5.76
N LEU A 253 -20.50 -2.86 -5.24
CA LEU A 253 -21.05 -1.74 -6.00
C LEU A 253 -20.23 -0.48 -5.71
N SER A 254 -19.93 0.32 -6.72
CA SER A 254 -19.25 1.61 -6.56
C SER A 254 -19.77 2.61 -7.58
N LEU A 255 -20.03 3.84 -7.13
CA LEU A 255 -20.43 4.98 -7.95
C LEU A 255 -19.53 6.17 -7.65
N GLY A 256 -18.84 6.69 -8.66
CA GLY A 256 -17.94 7.82 -8.57
C GLY A 256 -18.36 8.98 -9.46
N TYR A 257 -18.20 10.20 -8.97
CA TYR A 257 -18.26 11.43 -9.75
C TYR A 257 -17.01 12.25 -9.50
N LYS A 258 -16.39 12.74 -10.56
CA LYS A 258 -15.25 13.63 -10.48
C LYS A 258 -15.31 14.72 -11.53
N THR A 259 -14.90 15.91 -11.14
CA THR A 259 -14.89 17.08 -12.03
C THR A 259 -13.72 17.97 -11.71
N SER A 260 -13.19 18.61 -12.72
CA SER A 260 -12.08 19.55 -12.61
C SER A 260 -12.34 20.80 -13.42
N SER A 261 -12.05 21.93 -12.81
CA SER A 261 -12.00 23.23 -13.48
C SER A 261 -10.53 23.67 -13.62
N LYS A 262 -10.32 24.93 -13.95
CA LYS A 262 -8.96 25.49 -14.13
C LYS A 262 -8.03 25.26 -12.94
N ASN A 263 -8.52 25.48 -11.71
CA ASN A 263 -7.72 25.44 -10.49
C ASN A 263 -8.24 24.43 -9.47
N TRP A 264 -9.52 24.05 -9.57
CA TRP A 264 -10.19 23.22 -8.57
C TRP A 264 -10.54 21.86 -9.13
N ASN A 265 -10.30 20.85 -8.32
CA ASN A 265 -10.67 19.47 -8.60
C ASN A 265 -11.59 18.97 -7.50
N PHE A 266 -12.60 18.20 -7.86
CA PHE A 266 -13.54 17.59 -6.92
C PHE A 266 -13.73 16.13 -7.28
N LEU A 267 -13.91 15.31 -6.25
CA LEU A 267 -14.18 13.89 -6.36
C LEU A 267 -15.14 13.48 -5.24
N GLY A 268 -16.10 12.62 -5.55
CA GLY A 268 -16.93 11.92 -4.59
C GLY A 268 -17.19 10.51 -5.07
N ARG A 269 -17.12 9.52 -4.16
CA ARG A 269 -17.37 8.10 -4.45
C ARG A 269 -18.08 7.46 -3.26
N GLY A 270 -19.11 6.65 -3.57
CA GLY A 270 -19.73 5.75 -2.62
C GLY A 270 -19.55 4.31 -3.05
N GLY A 271 -19.36 3.40 -2.11
CA GLY A 271 -19.23 1.97 -2.33
C GLY A 271 -20.06 1.17 -1.32
N TYR A 272 -20.48 -0.03 -1.75
CA TYR A 272 -21.15 -0.99 -0.89
C TYR A 272 -20.81 -2.41 -1.33
N SER A 273 -20.42 -3.23 -0.37
CA SER A 273 -20.12 -4.66 -0.55
C SER A 273 -20.96 -5.48 0.40
N ASN A 274 -21.48 -6.62 -0.09
CA ASN A 274 -22.26 -7.53 0.74
C ASN A 274 -22.07 -8.97 0.25
N HIS A 275 -21.62 -9.85 1.14
CA HIS A 275 -21.25 -11.23 0.85
C HIS A 275 -21.85 -12.20 1.85
N LEU A 276 -22.31 -13.35 1.36
CA LEU A 276 -22.61 -14.53 2.17
C LEU A 276 -21.32 -15.26 2.56
N ASP A 277 -21.47 -16.27 3.40
CA ASP A 277 -20.41 -17.21 3.74
C ASP A 277 -19.80 -17.83 2.48
N TYR A 278 -18.47 -17.93 2.41
CA TYR A 278 -17.80 -18.51 1.25
C TYR A 278 -17.90 -20.04 1.24
N LYS A 279 -17.92 -20.62 0.03
CA LYS A 279 -17.96 -22.05 -0.18
C LYS A 279 -16.56 -22.65 -0.30
N ILE A 280 -16.39 -23.80 0.32
CA ILE A 280 -15.22 -24.67 0.15
C ILE A 280 -15.49 -25.76 -0.92
N PRO A 281 -14.47 -26.52 -1.38
CA PRO A 281 -14.62 -27.52 -2.45
C PRO A 281 -15.69 -28.61 -2.19
N SER A 282 -15.98 -28.94 -0.95
CA SER A 282 -17.08 -29.87 -0.59
C SER A 282 -18.47 -29.31 -0.90
N GLY A 283 -18.59 -28.03 -1.22
CA GLY A 283 -19.86 -27.33 -1.42
C GLY A 283 -20.44 -26.69 -0.17
N ASN A 284 -19.92 -27.04 1.01
CA ASN A 284 -20.31 -26.42 2.29
C ASN A 284 -19.81 -24.99 2.38
N ARG A 285 -20.49 -24.18 3.18
CA ARG A 285 -20.08 -22.82 3.51
C ARG A 285 -19.36 -22.78 4.85
N ILE A 286 -18.37 -21.95 4.97
CA ILE A 286 -17.73 -21.65 6.26
C ILE A 286 -18.62 -20.67 7.00
N HIS A 287 -19.23 -21.15 8.08
CA HIS A 287 -20.20 -20.39 8.87
C HIS A 287 -19.59 -19.10 9.38
N ASN A 288 -20.37 -18.02 9.31
CA ASN A 288 -20.03 -16.69 9.78
C ASN A 288 -18.79 -16.05 9.12
N SER A 289 -18.45 -16.48 7.89
CA SER A 289 -17.42 -15.80 7.08
C SER A 289 -17.97 -14.66 6.20
N ARG A 290 -19.27 -14.37 6.37
CA ARG A 290 -20.02 -13.30 5.68
C ARG A 290 -19.61 -11.93 6.17
N PHE A 291 -19.78 -10.93 5.32
CA PHE A 291 -19.48 -9.53 5.68
C PHE A 291 -20.27 -8.54 4.83
N ASN A 292 -20.41 -7.35 5.35
CA ASN A 292 -20.84 -6.19 4.59
C ASN A 292 -19.98 -4.97 4.91
N GLU A 293 -19.84 -4.10 3.92
CA GLU A 293 -19.00 -2.91 4.03
C GLU A 293 -19.60 -1.77 3.23
N ALA A 294 -19.64 -0.58 3.82
CA ALA A 294 -20.01 0.66 3.15
C ALA A 294 -18.88 1.67 3.24
N ASP A 295 -18.60 2.35 2.14
CA ASP A 295 -17.58 3.39 2.11
C ASP A 295 -18.05 4.65 1.41
N PHE A 296 -17.47 5.77 1.84
CA PHE A 296 -17.62 7.06 1.20
C PHE A 296 -16.27 7.76 1.12
N LYS A 297 -15.89 8.21 -0.05
CA LYS A 297 -14.62 8.89 -0.32
C LYS A 297 -14.89 10.22 -1.01
N THR A 298 -14.20 11.27 -0.58
CA THR A 298 -14.27 12.56 -1.24
C THR A 298 -12.90 13.22 -1.29
N GLY A 299 -12.71 14.10 -2.27
CA GLY A 299 -11.46 14.82 -2.44
C GLY A 299 -11.68 16.20 -3.04
N ILE A 300 -10.90 17.15 -2.57
CA ILE A 300 -10.81 18.51 -3.09
C ILE A 300 -9.35 18.81 -3.38
N GLY A 301 -9.06 19.23 -4.60
CA GLY A 301 -7.75 19.68 -5.04
C GLY A 301 -7.77 21.14 -5.47
N TYR A 302 -6.72 21.86 -5.14
CA TYR A 302 -6.46 23.21 -5.63
C TYR A 302 -5.03 23.32 -6.12
N SER A 303 -4.80 23.92 -7.26
CA SER A 303 -3.45 24.19 -7.74
C SER A 303 -3.34 25.55 -8.45
N ASN A 304 -2.23 26.23 -8.18
CA ASN A 304 -1.79 27.41 -8.90
C ASN A 304 -0.26 27.33 -9.15
N GLU A 305 0.39 28.42 -9.50
CA GLU A 305 1.80 28.49 -9.90
C GLU A 305 2.80 28.15 -8.79
N HIS A 306 2.43 28.43 -7.53
CA HIS A 306 3.33 28.27 -6.40
C HIS A 306 2.86 27.24 -5.39
N PHE A 307 1.61 26.85 -5.50
CA PHE A 307 0.98 26.03 -4.47
C PHE A 307 0.05 24.98 -5.08
N SER A 308 0.19 23.75 -4.62
CA SER A 308 -0.77 22.68 -4.86
C SER A 308 -1.22 22.10 -3.52
N SER A 309 -2.51 21.88 -3.39
CA SER A 309 -3.12 21.29 -2.21
C SER A 309 -4.14 20.25 -2.61
N ASN A 310 -4.13 19.12 -1.93
CA ASN A 310 -5.07 18.03 -2.12
C ASN A 310 -5.52 17.53 -0.75
N ILE A 311 -6.81 17.64 -0.46
CA ILE A 311 -7.42 17.16 0.78
C ILE A 311 -8.36 16.03 0.41
N ARG A 312 -8.24 14.89 1.09
CA ARG A 312 -9.10 13.72 0.89
C ARG A 312 -9.64 13.22 2.22
N TYR A 313 -10.87 12.77 2.18
CA TYR A 313 -11.54 12.15 3.30
C TYR A 313 -12.14 10.82 2.86
N ASN A 314 -11.85 9.76 3.63
CA ASN A 314 -12.44 8.43 3.44
C ASN A 314 -13.15 8.03 4.74
N TYR A 315 -14.36 7.53 4.60
CA TYR A 315 -15.11 6.86 5.65
C TYR A 315 -15.37 5.42 5.23
N THR A 316 -15.11 4.48 6.13
CA THR A 316 -15.42 3.06 5.94
C THR A 316 -16.16 2.55 7.17
N ASN A 317 -17.22 1.76 6.93
CA ASN A 317 -17.95 1.04 7.96
C ASN A 317 -18.04 -0.42 7.53
N SER A 318 -17.36 -1.29 8.26
CA SER A 318 -17.27 -2.72 7.97
C SER A 318 -17.89 -3.51 9.10
N ASN A 319 -18.68 -4.53 8.75
CA ASN A 319 -19.26 -5.49 9.67
C ASN A 319 -18.85 -6.90 9.20
N LEU A 320 -18.03 -7.57 9.99
CA LEU A 320 -17.28 -8.75 9.61
C LEU A 320 -17.61 -9.89 10.55
N GLY A 321 -18.11 -11.02 10.04
CA GLY A 321 -18.25 -12.24 10.82
C GLY A 321 -16.89 -12.90 11.08
N ILE A 322 -16.73 -13.50 12.24
CA ILE A 322 -15.58 -14.31 12.63
C ILE A 322 -15.97 -15.78 12.46
N PRO A 323 -15.32 -16.54 11.56
CA PRO A 323 -15.65 -17.94 11.34
C PRO A 323 -15.29 -18.80 12.54
N GLU A 324 -16.24 -19.64 13.00
CA GLU A 324 -16.00 -20.61 14.08
C GLU A 324 -16.16 -22.06 13.65
N ALA A 325 -17.11 -22.35 12.75
CA ALA A 325 -17.47 -23.72 12.40
C ALA A 325 -17.88 -23.83 10.93
N PHE A 326 -17.80 -25.04 10.38
CA PHE A 326 -18.31 -25.35 9.03
C PHE A 326 -19.58 -26.23 9.05
N GLU A 327 -20.04 -26.65 10.20
CA GLU A 327 -21.20 -27.54 10.36
C GLU A 327 -22.53 -26.81 10.21
N LEU A 328 -22.55 -25.51 10.59
CA LEU A 328 -23.75 -24.69 10.49
C LEU A 328 -23.83 -24.05 9.10
N GLN A 329 -24.91 -24.29 8.40
CA GLN A 329 -25.14 -23.71 7.07
C GLN A 329 -26.15 -22.56 7.16
N SER A 330 -25.84 -21.40 6.57
CA SER A 330 -26.71 -20.23 6.61
C SER A 330 -26.72 -19.50 5.27
N ASN A 331 -27.85 -18.87 4.95
CA ASN A 331 -28.01 -17.95 3.83
C ASN A 331 -28.29 -16.51 4.30
N HIS A 332 -28.10 -16.22 5.58
CA HIS A 332 -28.21 -14.87 6.10
C HIS A 332 -27.03 -14.03 5.62
N ARG A 333 -27.28 -12.74 5.34
CA ARG A 333 -26.27 -11.81 4.84
C ARG A 333 -25.59 -11.01 5.95
N ASN A 334 -26.30 -10.82 7.07
CA ASN A 334 -25.71 -10.14 8.21
C ASN A 334 -24.78 -11.07 8.98
N PRO A 335 -23.60 -10.64 9.38
CA PRO A 335 -22.76 -11.38 10.31
C PRO A 335 -23.56 -11.83 11.55
N ALA A 336 -23.27 -13.05 12.00
CA ALA A 336 -23.70 -13.53 13.30
C ALA A 336 -22.61 -13.24 14.34
N TYR A 337 -22.79 -13.71 15.54
CA TYR A 337 -21.74 -13.69 16.56
C TYR A 337 -20.85 -14.93 16.45
N PRO A 338 -19.52 -14.80 16.74
CA PRO A 338 -18.84 -13.56 17.01
C PRO A 338 -18.63 -12.71 15.73
N ASN A 339 -18.57 -11.37 15.90
CA ASN A 339 -18.35 -10.45 14.80
C ASN A 339 -17.57 -9.20 15.22
N GLN A 340 -17.09 -8.47 14.22
CA GLN A 340 -16.41 -7.19 14.39
C GLN A 340 -17.14 -6.08 13.65
N GLU A 341 -17.34 -4.95 14.31
CA GLU A 341 -17.74 -3.68 13.73
C GLU A 341 -16.57 -2.71 13.70
N ILE A 342 -16.22 -2.21 12.51
CA ILE A 342 -15.09 -1.29 12.33
C ILE A 342 -15.58 -0.02 11.63
N LYS A 343 -15.43 1.12 12.28
CA LYS A 343 -15.69 2.44 11.68
C LYS A 343 -14.39 3.22 11.61
N GLN A 344 -14.00 3.61 10.40
CA GLN A 344 -12.76 4.32 10.18
C GLN A 344 -13.00 5.63 9.45
N HIS A 345 -12.44 6.70 9.98
CA HIS A 345 -12.33 8.02 9.36
C HIS A 345 -10.86 8.27 9.03
N LEU A 346 -10.56 8.60 7.79
CA LEU A 346 -9.22 8.91 7.32
C LEU A 346 -9.27 10.25 6.58
N LEU A 347 -8.62 11.26 7.14
CA LEU A 347 -8.44 12.58 6.55
C LEU A 347 -6.96 12.77 6.19
N SER A 348 -6.67 13.05 4.93
CA SER A 348 -5.32 13.37 4.47
C SER A 348 -5.28 14.73 3.79
N SER A 349 -4.17 15.43 3.93
CA SER A 349 -3.90 16.63 3.16
C SER A 349 -2.44 16.69 2.70
N HIS A 350 -2.25 17.02 1.43
CA HIS A 350 -0.95 17.10 0.79
C HIS A 350 -0.77 18.50 0.23
N HIS A 351 0.32 19.14 0.58
CA HIS A 351 0.61 20.51 0.20
C HIS A 351 2.00 20.57 -0.42
N HIS A 352 2.10 21.16 -1.60
CA HIS A 352 3.35 21.45 -2.27
C HIS A 352 3.48 22.96 -2.44
N TYR A 353 4.58 23.51 -1.95
CA TYR A 353 4.93 24.91 -2.17
C TYR A 353 6.22 24.97 -3.00
N TYR A 354 6.11 25.53 -4.19
CA TYR A 354 7.20 25.61 -5.16
C TYR A 354 7.98 26.91 -4.96
N LEU A 355 9.27 26.75 -4.75
CA LEU A 355 10.27 27.82 -4.69
C LEU A 355 10.98 27.91 -6.04
N GLU A 356 11.74 28.98 -6.30
CA GLU A 356 12.50 29.12 -7.56
C GLU A 356 13.43 27.92 -7.83
N ASN A 357 14.12 27.43 -6.79
CA ASN A 357 15.11 26.35 -6.90
C ASN A 357 14.88 25.21 -5.92
N GLY A 358 13.69 25.04 -5.39
CA GLY A 358 13.39 23.98 -4.44
C GLY A 358 11.89 23.78 -4.24
N LYS A 359 11.51 22.85 -3.38
CA LYS A 359 10.11 22.54 -3.11
C LYS A 359 9.93 22.14 -1.64
N LEU A 360 8.94 22.73 -0.98
CA LEU A 360 8.46 22.26 0.32
C LEU A 360 7.24 21.38 0.11
N VAL A 361 7.21 20.24 0.79
CA VAL A 361 6.10 19.30 0.78
C VAL A 361 5.67 19.04 2.21
N ALA A 362 4.36 19.10 2.47
CA ALA A 362 3.77 18.78 3.75
C ALA A 362 2.62 17.79 3.56
N ASP A 363 2.75 16.61 4.18
CA ASP A 363 1.70 15.60 4.24
C ASP A 363 1.19 15.53 5.68
N LEU A 364 -0.11 15.71 5.87
CA LEU A 364 -0.77 15.65 7.16
C LEU A 364 -1.86 14.60 7.11
N GLY A 365 -1.97 13.79 8.15
CA GLY A 365 -2.96 12.74 8.27
C GLY A 365 -3.65 12.74 9.63
N TYR A 366 -4.95 12.49 9.63
CA TYR A 366 -5.72 12.17 10.81
C TYR A 366 -6.55 10.93 10.57
N ILE A 367 -6.43 9.96 11.45
CA ILE A 367 -7.20 8.72 11.41
C ILE A 367 -7.89 8.54 12.77
N GLU A 368 -9.15 8.18 12.71
CA GLU A 368 -9.90 7.65 13.84
C GLU A 368 -10.43 6.27 13.44
N ASN A 369 -10.02 5.24 14.15
CA ASN A 369 -10.46 3.86 13.97
C ASN A 369 -11.18 3.41 15.24
N ASN A 370 -12.46 3.09 15.12
CA ASN A 370 -13.27 2.52 16.17
C ASN A 370 -13.54 1.06 15.85
N ARG A 371 -13.10 0.17 16.71
CA ARG A 371 -13.33 -1.27 16.60
C ARG A 371 -14.16 -1.75 17.79
N LYS A 372 -15.13 -2.59 17.47
CA LYS A 372 -15.92 -3.33 18.46
C LYS A 372 -15.94 -4.79 18.08
N GLU A 373 -15.79 -5.65 19.05
CA GLU A 373 -15.90 -7.11 18.92
C GLU A 373 -16.98 -7.60 19.86
N PHE A 374 -17.84 -8.46 19.30
CA PHE A 374 -18.98 -9.00 19.98
C PHE A 374 -18.91 -10.53 19.92
N VAL A 375 -18.98 -11.19 21.06
CA VAL A 375 -19.05 -12.65 21.14
C VAL A 375 -20.51 -13.12 21.12
N GLU A 376 -21.39 -12.37 21.74
CA GLU A 376 -22.82 -12.61 21.76
C GLU A 376 -23.65 -11.32 21.59
N GLU A 377 -24.97 -11.42 21.62
CA GLU A 377 -25.86 -10.25 21.53
C GLU A 377 -25.81 -9.45 22.85
N GLY A 378 -25.40 -8.19 22.77
CA GLY A 378 -25.28 -7.34 23.94
C GLY A 378 -24.29 -6.20 23.79
N GLU A 379 -23.55 -5.92 24.84
CA GLU A 379 -22.45 -4.96 24.83
C GLU A 379 -21.21 -5.57 24.18
N ALA A 380 -20.35 -4.71 23.65
CA ALA A 380 -19.12 -5.16 23.01
C ALA A 380 -18.11 -5.60 24.09
N GLU A 381 -17.63 -6.82 24.01
CA GLU A 381 -16.58 -7.30 24.89
C GLU A 381 -15.29 -6.51 24.70
N LEU A 382 -14.82 -6.36 23.48
CA LEU A 382 -13.70 -5.51 23.13
C LEU A 382 -14.20 -4.27 22.38
N ALA A 383 -13.95 -3.09 22.89
CA ALA A 383 -14.23 -1.83 22.21
C ALA A 383 -13.07 -0.87 22.36
N MET A 384 -12.43 -0.52 21.25
CA MET A 384 -11.24 0.34 21.22
C MET A 384 -11.41 1.48 20.22
N LYS A 385 -10.89 2.64 20.60
CA LYS A 385 -10.78 3.82 19.74
C LYS A 385 -9.32 4.23 19.59
N LEU A 386 -8.82 4.14 18.40
CA LEU A 386 -7.48 4.58 18.03
C LEU A 386 -7.56 5.90 17.26
N LYS A 387 -6.90 6.94 17.75
CA LYS A 387 -6.75 8.23 17.07
C LYS A 387 -5.30 8.45 16.74
N THR A 388 -5.01 8.77 15.52
CA THR A 388 -3.64 9.00 15.03
C THR A 388 -3.58 10.30 14.25
N PHE A 389 -2.70 11.20 14.66
CA PHE A 389 -2.28 12.35 13.86
C PHE A 389 -0.86 12.11 13.37
N SER A 390 -0.65 12.19 12.06
CA SER A 390 0.68 12.01 11.42
C SER A 390 1.04 13.22 10.58
N TYR A 391 2.34 13.48 10.48
CA TYR A 391 2.88 14.55 9.64
C TYR A 391 4.21 14.13 9.02
N ASN A 392 4.47 14.63 7.79
CA ASN A 392 5.74 14.47 7.09
C ASN A 392 6.06 15.75 6.31
N LEU A 393 7.05 16.47 6.76
CA LEU A 393 7.52 17.72 6.16
C LEU A 393 8.82 17.47 5.43
N ARG A 394 8.89 17.82 4.14
CA ARG A 394 10.05 17.57 3.29
C ARG A 394 10.50 18.84 2.59
N TYR A 395 11.79 19.12 2.60
CA TYR A 395 12.39 20.12 1.78
C TYR A 395 13.28 19.49 0.71
N HIS A 396 12.87 19.62 -0.53
CA HIS A 396 13.67 19.27 -1.70
C HIS A 396 14.62 20.43 -1.98
N LEU A 397 15.90 20.20 -1.75
CA LEU A 397 16.92 21.22 -1.94
C LEU A 397 17.16 21.47 -3.43
N PRO A 398 17.75 22.63 -3.77
CA PRO A 398 18.24 22.87 -5.14
C PRO A 398 19.19 21.77 -5.60
N THR A 399 19.01 21.29 -6.83
CA THR A 399 19.89 20.28 -7.42
C THR A 399 21.29 20.88 -7.66
N ILE A 400 22.32 20.25 -7.09
CA ILE A 400 23.72 20.68 -7.23
C ILE A 400 24.50 19.60 -7.96
N LYS A 401 25.06 19.91 -9.15
CA LYS A 401 25.87 18.96 -9.95
C LYS A 401 25.24 17.58 -10.11
N SER A 402 23.96 17.53 -10.45
CA SER A 402 23.16 16.30 -10.60
C SER A 402 22.92 15.53 -9.31
N ILE A 403 23.15 16.12 -8.15
CA ILE A 403 22.76 15.56 -6.84
C ILE A 403 21.43 16.18 -6.44
N GLU A 404 20.42 15.35 -6.30
CA GLU A 404 19.14 15.69 -5.70
C GLU A 404 19.20 15.34 -4.21
N SER A 405 18.71 16.22 -3.35
CA SER A 405 18.78 16.07 -1.89
C SER A 405 17.47 16.43 -1.24
N ILE A 406 17.06 15.66 -0.24
CA ILE A 406 15.85 15.89 0.54
C ILE A 406 16.19 15.82 2.01
N ILE A 407 15.69 16.78 2.78
CA ILE A 407 15.68 16.74 4.24
C ILE A 407 14.23 16.62 4.66
N GLY A 408 13.94 15.70 5.58
CA GLY A 408 12.59 15.46 6.05
C GLY A 408 12.48 15.36 7.56
N PHE A 409 11.34 15.80 8.05
CA PHE A 409 10.91 15.74 9.43
C PHE A 409 9.54 15.06 9.49
N GLN A 410 9.44 13.96 10.20
CA GLN A 410 8.24 13.12 10.24
C GLN A 410 7.90 12.76 11.67
N GLY A 411 6.60 12.63 11.96
CA GLY A 411 6.18 12.17 13.27
C GLY A 411 4.75 11.70 13.30
N MET A 412 4.38 11.14 14.46
CA MET A 412 3.05 10.62 14.74
C MET A 412 2.71 10.82 16.22
N ASN A 413 1.49 11.20 16.48
CA ASN A 413 0.89 11.14 17.81
C ASN A 413 -0.33 10.22 17.75
N GLN A 414 -0.36 9.21 18.58
CA GLN A 414 -1.42 8.21 18.59
C GLN A 414 -1.93 8.01 20.01
N THR A 415 -3.24 7.84 20.18
CA THR A 415 -3.87 7.49 21.44
C THR A 415 -4.80 6.31 21.22
N ASN A 416 -4.74 5.34 22.13
CA ASN A 416 -5.68 4.24 22.23
C ASN A 416 -6.53 4.43 23.49
N THR A 417 -7.85 4.25 23.36
CA THR A 417 -8.79 4.31 24.49
C THR A 417 -9.75 3.14 24.39
N ASN A 418 -9.98 2.47 25.51
CA ASN A 418 -10.83 1.30 25.63
C ASN A 418 -12.19 1.65 26.20
N PHE A 419 -13.24 0.95 25.77
CA PHE A 419 -14.63 1.15 26.18
C PHE A 419 -15.40 -0.17 26.37
N GLY A 420 -14.77 -1.33 26.04
CA GLY A 420 -15.36 -2.66 26.17
C GLY A 420 -15.35 -3.17 27.61
N GLU A 421 -16.02 -4.28 27.85
CA GLU A 421 -16.03 -4.98 29.14
C GLU A 421 -14.68 -5.65 29.41
N GLU A 422 -14.03 -6.19 28.36
CA GLU A 422 -12.72 -6.79 28.41
C GLU A 422 -11.63 -5.84 27.93
N LEU A 423 -10.43 -6.02 28.46
CA LEU A 423 -9.28 -5.18 28.15
C LEU A 423 -8.07 -6.05 27.83
N LEU A 424 -7.72 -6.12 26.54
CA LEU A 424 -6.52 -6.80 26.07
C LEU A 424 -5.27 -5.94 26.24
N ILE A 425 -5.39 -4.65 25.97
CA ILE A 425 -4.33 -3.63 26.07
C ILE A 425 -4.85 -2.40 26.81
N PRO A 426 -4.04 -1.72 27.62
CA PRO A 426 -4.48 -0.54 28.37
C PRO A 426 -4.65 0.69 27.48
N ASP A 427 -5.29 1.73 28.05
CA ASP A 427 -5.25 3.06 27.48
C ASP A 427 -3.81 3.53 27.37
N ALA A 428 -3.46 4.12 26.22
CA ALA A 428 -2.07 4.40 25.93
C ALA A 428 -1.88 5.54 24.92
N SER A 429 -0.67 6.10 24.92
CA SER A 429 -0.22 7.05 23.91
C SER A 429 1.11 6.65 23.33
N ILE A 430 1.29 6.93 22.04
CA ILE A 430 2.52 6.72 21.28
C ILE A 430 2.90 8.04 20.60
N ASN A 431 4.16 8.44 20.73
CA ASN A 431 4.71 9.61 20.09
C ASN A 431 5.95 9.24 19.30
N ASP A 432 5.94 9.49 18.00
CA ASP A 432 7.07 9.29 17.09
C ASP A 432 7.63 10.60 16.60
N LEU A 433 8.95 10.65 16.50
CA LEU A 433 9.70 11.74 15.89
C LEU A 433 10.85 11.18 15.08
N GLY A 434 10.96 11.60 13.82
CA GLY A 434 12.04 11.19 12.92
C GLY A 434 12.62 12.36 12.14
N LEU A 435 13.93 12.39 12.02
CA LEU A 435 14.67 13.32 11.15
C LEU A 435 15.48 12.51 10.15
N TYR A 436 15.39 12.85 8.86
CA TYR A 436 16.10 12.10 7.83
C TYR A 436 16.61 12.99 6.70
N THR A 437 17.62 12.48 6.01
CA THR A 437 18.09 13.04 4.75
C THR A 437 18.38 11.93 3.76
N THR A 438 18.14 12.21 2.49
CA THR A 438 18.44 11.30 1.40
C THR A 438 19.04 12.05 0.22
N LEU A 439 19.93 11.37 -0.48
CA LEU A 439 20.64 11.86 -1.65
C LEU A 439 20.39 10.89 -2.81
N PHE A 440 20.19 11.44 -3.99
CA PHE A 440 20.15 10.70 -5.26
C PHE A 440 21.16 11.32 -6.21
N TYR A 441 21.94 10.47 -6.87
CA TYR A 441 22.94 10.89 -7.85
C TYR A 441 22.91 9.98 -9.08
N ALA A 442 22.66 10.55 -10.24
CA ALA A 442 22.68 9.85 -11.52
C ALA A 442 24.00 10.13 -12.25
N LEU A 443 24.72 9.10 -12.62
CA LEU A 443 25.95 9.14 -13.38
C LEU A 443 25.87 8.21 -14.59
N LYS A 444 25.62 8.76 -15.79
CA LYS A 444 25.43 7.97 -17.05
C LYS A 444 24.38 6.87 -16.84
N ASN A 445 24.83 5.61 -16.87
CA ASN A 445 23.97 4.43 -16.77
C ASN A 445 23.81 3.93 -15.33
N THR A 446 24.34 4.64 -14.36
CA THR A 446 24.32 4.21 -12.94
C THR A 446 23.72 5.28 -12.08
N SER A 447 22.80 4.90 -11.21
CA SER A 447 22.19 5.76 -10.21
C SER A 447 22.53 5.26 -8.81
N PHE A 448 22.83 6.19 -7.92
CA PHE A 448 23.11 5.94 -6.51
C PHE A 448 22.08 6.63 -5.66
N GLN A 449 21.69 5.97 -4.58
CA GLN A 449 20.86 6.56 -3.55
C GLN A 449 21.44 6.21 -2.20
N ALA A 450 21.52 7.19 -1.29
CA ALA A 450 21.94 6.98 0.07
C ALA A 450 21.11 7.84 1.02
N GLY A 451 20.95 7.39 2.25
CA GLY A 451 20.23 8.17 3.25
C GLY A 451 20.50 7.71 4.66
N ILE A 452 20.24 8.59 5.59
CA ILE A 452 20.33 8.37 7.02
C ILE A 452 19.10 8.93 7.72
N ARG A 453 18.72 8.31 8.82
CA ARG A 453 17.56 8.67 9.62
C ARG A 453 17.80 8.37 11.08
N TYR A 454 17.35 9.28 11.94
CA TYR A 454 17.22 9.07 13.37
C TYR A 454 15.75 9.09 13.75
N ASP A 455 15.33 8.13 14.57
CA ASP A 455 13.96 8.01 15.09
C ASP A 455 13.97 7.92 16.61
N HIS A 456 12.97 8.54 17.21
CA HIS A 456 12.62 8.44 18.60
C HIS A 456 11.14 8.07 18.72
N ARG A 457 10.82 7.00 19.48
CA ARG A 457 9.46 6.60 19.84
C ARG A 457 9.31 6.56 21.35
N ALA A 458 8.30 7.24 21.90
CA ALA A 458 7.87 7.14 23.27
C ALA A 458 6.51 6.43 23.33
N ILE A 459 6.36 5.48 24.27
CA ILE A 459 5.13 4.71 24.52
C ILE A 459 4.82 4.84 26.02
N SER A 460 3.62 5.33 26.34
CA SER A 460 3.14 5.44 27.71
C SER A 460 1.77 4.77 27.81
N SER A 461 1.54 3.94 28.80
CA SER A 461 0.24 3.33 29.06
C SER A 461 -0.21 3.53 30.50
N GLU A 462 -1.50 3.50 30.70
CA GLU A 462 -2.12 3.56 32.02
C GLU A 462 -2.11 2.19 32.70
N GLU A 463 -2.26 2.20 34.03
CA GLU A 463 -2.48 0.99 34.81
C GLU A 463 -3.95 0.57 34.71
N ASN A 464 -4.19 -0.75 34.66
CA ASN A 464 -5.55 -1.28 34.67
C ASN A 464 -5.66 -2.55 35.51
N GLY A 465 -6.82 -2.74 36.17
CA GLY A 465 -7.08 -3.90 37.02
C GLY A 465 -6.60 -3.73 38.47
N ILE A 466 -6.70 -4.81 39.24
CA ILE A 466 -6.33 -4.84 40.66
C ILE A 466 -5.01 -5.60 40.80
N ILE A 467 -4.06 -4.99 41.50
CA ILE A 467 -2.73 -5.59 41.71
C ILE A 467 -2.86 -7.00 42.32
N ASN A 468 -2.13 -7.96 41.74
CA ASN A 468 -2.14 -9.39 42.03
C ASN A 468 -3.42 -10.14 41.63
N GLU A 469 -4.37 -9.54 40.96
CA GLU A 469 -5.46 -10.26 40.32
C GLU A 469 -5.13 -10.59 38.86
N LEU A 470 -5.86 -11.57 38.32
CA LEU A 470 -5.75 -11.94 36.90
C LEU A 470 -6.19 -10.75 36.03
N GLY A 471 -5.47 -10.49 34.94
CA GLY A 471 -5.75 -9.37 34.05
C GLY A 471 -5.17 -8.02 34.50
N TYR A 472 -4.43 -7.96 35.62
CA TYR A 472 -3.76 -6.71 36.03
C TYR A 472 -2.68 -6.31 35.05
N ILE A 473 -2.78 -5.10 34.52
CA ILE A 473 -1.80 -4.50 33.60
C ILE A 473 -1.12 -3.33 34.31
N LYS A 474 0.19 -3.40 34.44
CA LYS A 474 0.99 -2.34 35.01
C LYS A 474 1.25 -1.23 33.99
N ALA A 475 1.14 0.03 34.42
CA ALA A 475 1.55 1.17 33.62
C ALA A 475 3.01 1.05 33.12
N ILE A 476 3.25 1.43 31.89
CA ILE A 476 4.60 1.53 31.32
C ILE A 476 4.88 2.94 30.81
N ASP A 477 6.16 3.30 30.86
CA ASP A 477 6.74 4.48 30.21
C ASP A 477 8.06 4.05 29.58
N LYS A 478 8.11 3.97 28.26
CA LYS A 478 9.22 3.41 27.48
C LYS A 478 9.59 4.35 26.35
N SER A 479 10.87 4.43 26.08
CA SER A 479 11.37 5.12 24.89
C SER A 479 12.37 4.26 24.13
N PHE A 480 12.32 4.37 22.80
CA PHE A 480 13.17 3.65 21.87
C PHE A 480 13.81 4.64 20.89
N ASN A 481 15.10 4.47 20.66
CA ASN A 481 15.85 5.29 19.73
C ASN A 481 16.49 4.38 18.69
N SER A 482 16.55 4.86 17.45
CA SER A 482 17.21 4.11 16.38
C SER A 482 17.88 5.04 15.38
N PHE A 483 18.98 4.56 14.84
CA PHE A 483 19.67 5.15 13.71
C PHE A 483 19.59 4.17 12.53
N ASN A 484 19.01 4.61 11.43
CA ASN A 484 18.82 3.82 10.24
C ASN A 484 19.55 4.43 9.04
N SER A 485 19.98 3.57 8.12
CA SER A 485 20.65 3.98 6.90
C SER A 485 20.25 3.10 5.73
N SER A 486 20.37 3.65 4.54
CA SER A 486 20.29 2.88 3.32
C SER A 486 21.32 3.34 2.31
N ILE A 487 21.78 2.42 1.49
CA ILE A 487 22.59 2.69 0.31
C ILE A 487 22.12 1.76 -0.80
N GLY A 488 21.96 2.32 -1.98
CA GLY A 488 21.51 1.59 -3.13
C GLY A 488 22.25 2.01 -4.40
N LEU A 489 22.34 1.08 -5.31
CA LEU A 489 22.91 1.26 -6.64
C LEU A 489 21.98 0.60 -7.67
N LYS A 490 21.68 1.31 -8.75
CA LYS A 490 21.03 0.77 -9.95
C LYS A 490 21.93 1.05 -11.13
N THR A 491 22.20 0.04 -11.97
CA THR A 491 22.98 0.22 -13.18
C THR A 491 22.34 -0.45 -14.38
N ASP A 492 22.25 0.26 -15.49
CA ASP A 492 21.91 -0.29 -16.78
C ASP A 492 23.19 -0.90 -17.40
N ILE A 493 23.34 -2.23 -17.27
CA ILE A 493 24.47 -2.97 -17.84
C ILE A 493 24.50 -2.78 -19.36
N ASN A 494 23.32 -2.84 -19.96
CA ASN A 494 23.04 -2.51 -21.36
C ASN A 494 21.56 -2.10 -21.49
N LYS A 495 21.11 -1.82 -22.72
CA LYS A 495 19.72 -1.38 -22.99
C LYS A 495 18.63 -2.37 -22.54
N ASN A 496 19.00 -3.63 -22.30
CA ASN A 496 18.09 -4.72 -21.96
C ASN A 496 18.26 -5.26 -20.55
N SER A 497 19.29 -4.84 -19.82
CA SER A 497 19.68 -5.46 -18.54
C SER A 497 19.88 -4.41 -17.46
N ILE A 498 19.16 -4.57 -16.37
CA ILE A 498 19.23 -3.71 -15.18
C ILE A 498 19.71 -4.57 -14.00
N PHE A 499 20.69 -4.08 -13.27
CA PHE A 499 21.12 -4.65 -12.00
C PHE A 499 20.88 -3.63 -10.87
N ARG A 500 20.39 -4.13 -9.73
CA ARG A 500 20.25 -3.33 -8.50
C ARG A 500 20.87 -4.05 -7.31
N PHE A 501 21.53 -3.28 -6.49
CA PHE A 501 22.00 -3.67 -5.17
C PHE A 501 21.45 -2.68 -4.15
N ASN A 502 20.86 -3.17 -3.08
CA ASN A 502 20.41 -2.33 -1.97
C ASN A 502 20.83 -2.95 -0.65
N PHE A 503 21.32 -2.12 0.26
CA PHE A 503 21.50 -2.43 1.65
C PHE A 503 20.75 -1.42 2.49
N ALA A 504 19.92 -1.88 3.41
CA ALA A 504 19.13 -1.00 4.25
C ALA A 504 18.98 -1.56 5.65
N THR A 505 18.86 -0.68 6.62
CA THR A 505 18.49 -0.99 7.99
C THR A 505 17.12 -0.43 8.32
N GLY A 506 16.42 -1.07 9.23
CA GLY A 506 15.14 -0.61 9.73
C GLY A 506 14.97 -1.00 11.18
N PHE A 507 14.07 -0.35 11.87
CA PHE A 507 13.74 -0.67 13.24
C PHE A 507 12.25 -0.73 13.50
N ARG A 508 11.86 -1.49 14.53
CA ARG A 508 10.49 -1.54 15.05
C ARG A 508 10.54 -1.57 16.58
N ALA A 509 9.86 -0.63 17.20
CA ALA A 509 9.61 -0.74 18.64
C ALA A 509 8.55 -1.83 18.90
N PRO A 510 8.60 -2.52 20.04
CA PRO A 510 7.51 -3.40 20.45
C PRO A 510 6.19 -2.63 20.48
N ASN A 511 5.08 -3.27 20.08
CA ASN A 511 3.75 -2.67 20.14
C ASN A 511 3.15 -2.79 21.56
N LEU A 512 1.97 -2.19 21.76
CA LEU A 512 1.31 -2.22 23.07
C LEU A 512 0.96 -3.64 23.53
N ALA A 513 0.42 -4.49 22.62
CA ALA A 513 0.08 -5.86 22.97
C ALA A 513 1.32 -6.66 23.37
N GLU A 514 2.42 -6.53 22.63
CA GLU A 514 3.70 -7.19 22.96
C GLU A 514 4.26 -6.78 24.32
N LEU A 515 4.03 -5.52 24.73
CA LEU A 515 4.55 -4.98 25.99
C LEU A 515 3.61 -5.23 27.19
N THR A 516 2.29 -5.24 26.96
CA THR A 516 1.32 -5.03 28.07
C THR A 516 0.17 -6.04 28.10
N SER A 517 -0.07 -6.87 27.09
CA SER A 517 -1.19 -7.82 27.09
C SER A 517 -1.24 -8.63 28.38
N ASN A 518 -2.41 -8.78 28.97
CA ASN A 518 -2.69 -9.70 30.06
C ASN A 518 -4.19 -10.05 30.08
N GLY A 519 -4.64 -10.75 29.05
CA GLY A 519 -6.06 -11.07 28.87
C GLY A 519 -6.31 -12.05 27.75
N VAL A 520 -7.57 -12.42 27.60
CA VAL A 520 -8.04 -13.29 26.51
C VAL A 520 -8.08 -12.45 25.23
N HIS A 521 -7.67 -13.05 24.14
CA HIS A 521 -7.82 -12.52 22.80
C HIS A 521 -8.89 -13.35 22.10
N GLU A 522 -10.13 -12.90 22.15
CA GLU A 522 -11.31 -13.66 21.76
C GLU A 522 -11.25 -14.22 20.32
N GLY A 523 -10.82 -13.39 19.36
CA GLY A 523 -10.69 -13.81 17.97
C GLY A 523 -9.70 -14.93 17.72
N SER A 524 -8.81 -15.25 18.68
CA SER A 524 -7.80 -16.30 18.61
C SER A 524 -7.92 -17.39 19.67
N ASN A 525 -8.88 -17.27 20.62
CA ASN A 525 -9.11 -18.19 21.71
C ASN A 525 -7.83 -18.52 22.50
N ARG A 526 -7.03 -17.50 22.82
CA ARG A 526 -5.79 -17.66 23.58
C ARG A 526 -5.66 -16.55 24.62
N TYR A 527 -4.99 -16.88 25.74
CA TYR A 527 -4.61 -15.90 26.75
C TYR A 527 -3.22 -15.36 26.44
N GLU A 528 -3.07 -14.05 26.23
CA GLU A 528 -1.82 -13.41 25.87
C GLU A 528 -1.18 -12.69 27.04
N ILE A 529 0.12 -12.90 27.23
CA ILE A 529 0.95 -12.24 28.25
C ILE A 529 2.05 -11.44 27.57
N GLY A 530 1.99 -10.13 27.71
CA GLY A 530 3.00 -9.20 27.23
C GLY A 530 4.30 -9.23 28.04
N ASN A 531 5.34 -8.62 27.51
CA ASN A 531 6.62 -8.54 28.18
C ASN A 531 7.18 -7.09 28.09
N ALA A 532 7.09 -6.38 29.20
CA ALA A 532 7.56 -5.00 29.29
C ALA A 532 9.09 -4.85 29.15
N ASN A 533 9.87 -5.93 29.14
CA ASN A 533 11.33 -5.89 28.98
C ASN A 533 11.80 -6.06 27.54
N LEU A 534 10.90 -6.17 26.58
CA LEU A 534 11.24 -6.28 25.16
C LEU A 534 12.05 -5.07 24.69
N LYS A 535 13.04 -5.35 23.85
CA LYS A 535 13.85 -4.36 23.14
C LYS A 535 13.28 -4.15 21.74
N HIS A 536 13.66 -3.06 21.08
CA HIS A 536 13.30 -2.86 19.68
C HIS A 536 13.96 -3.90 18.77
N GLU A 537 13.29 -4.26 17.71
CA GLU A 537 13.86 -5.04 16.61
C GLU A 537 14.71 -4.12 15.73
N GLN A 538 15.87 -4.62 15.29
CA GLN A 538 16.74 -3.95 14.34
C GLN A 538 17.11 -4.92 13.23
N ASN A 539 16.79 -4.59 11.98
CA ASN A 539 17.18 -5.42 10.86
C ASN A 539 18.29 -4.83 10.00
N PHE A 540 18.96 -5.74 9.27
CA PHE A 540 19.99 -5.47 8.28
C PHE A 540 19.69 -6.33 7.07
N GLN A 541 19.25 -5.71 5.99
CA GLN A 541 18.85 -6.42 4.79
C GLN A 541 19.70 -6.05 3.59
N THR A 542 20.05 -7.07 2.82
CA THR A 542 20.69 -6.94 1.51
C THR A 542 19.76 -7.50 0.45
N ASP A 543 19.54 -6.74 -0.62
CA ASP A 543 18.75 -7.12 -1.77
C ASP A 543 19.59 -7.04 -3.04
N LEU A 544 19.48 -8.08 -3.88
CA LEU A 544 20.05 -8.14 -5.21
C LEU A 544 18.91 -8.34 -6.22
N SER A 545 18.85 -7.53 -7.24
CA SER A 545 17.86 -7.65 -8.30
C SER A 545 18.52 -7.59 -9.65
N TYR A 546 18.14 -8.50 -10.53
CA TYR A 546 18.52 -8.49 -11.94
C TYR A 546 17.27 -8.59 -12.80
N GLU A 547 17.18 -7.74 -13.80
CA GLU A 547 16.10 -7.70 -14.78
C GLU A 547 16.71 -7.73 -16.18
N PHE A 548 16.16 -8.57 -17.03
CA PHE A 548 16.48 -8.63 -18.45
C PHE A 548 15.18 -8.51 -19.25
N LYS A 549 15.11 -7.55 -20.16
CA LYS A 549 13.91 -7.27 -20.96
C LYS A 549 14.25 -7.02 -22.42
N THR A 550 13.55 -7.72 -23.29
CA THR A 550 13.54 -7.51 -24.74
C THR A 550 12.09 -7.30 -25.18
N ASP A 551 11.83 -7.12 -26.46
CA ASP A 551 10.48 -6.94 -26.99
C ASP A 551 9.58 -8.19 -26.80
N HIS A 552 10.17 -9.39 -26.59
CA HIS A 552 9.43 -10.65 -26.54
C HIS A 552 9.72 -11.51 -25.31
N PHE A 553 10.69 -11.12 -24.50
CA PHE A 553 11.08 -11.88 -23.32
C PHE A 553 11.49 -10.96 -22.17
N GLU A 554 10.92 -11.21 -21.01
CA GLU A 554 11.30 -10.56 -19.77
C GLU A 554 11.64 -11.61 -18.72
N PHE A 555 12.73 -11.40 -18.01
CA PHE A 555 13.18 -12.21 -16.90
C PHE A 555 13.54 -11.30 -15.72
N TYR A 556 13.13 -11.67 -14.53
CA TYR A 556 13.61 -11.01 -13.32
C TYR A 556 13.95 -12.03 -12.23
N THR A 557 14.91 -11.65 -11.39
CA THR A 557 15.19 -12.35 -10.15
C THR A 557 15.49 -11.35 -9.04
N ASN A 558 14.96 -11.61 -7.85
CA ASN A 558 15.25 -10.87 -6.63
C ASN A 558 15.72 -11.86 -5.57
N LEU A 559 16.86 -11.59 -4.99
CA LEU A 559 17.42 -12.34 -3.87
C LEU A 559 17.47 -11.41 -2.67
N PHE A 560 17.11 -11.91 -1.50
CA PHE A 560 17.22 -11.13 -0.27
C PHE A 560 17.76 -11.96 0.88
N TYR A 561 18.47 -11.27 1.76
CA TYR A 561 18.92 -11.77 3.06
C TYR A 561 18.69 -10.69 4.11
N ASN A 562 17.94 -11.02 5.16
CA ASN A 562 17.51 -10.11 6.22
C ASN A 562 17.86 -10.70 7.58
N LYS A 563 18.84 -10.12 8.27
CA LYS A 563 19.15 -10.44 9.66
C LYS A 563 18.39 -9.50 10.57
N ILE A 564 17.66 -10.03 11.56
CA ILE A 564 16.87 -9.25 12.52
C ILE A 564 17.36 -9.59 13.93
N ASN A 565 17.85 -8.57 14.62
CA ASN A 565 18.19 -8.69 16.03
C ASN A 565 16.93 -8.45 16.87
N ASN A 566 16.76 -9.23 17.95
CA ASN A 566 15.63 -9.16 18.87
C ASN A 566 14.27 -9.34 18.18
N TYR A 567 14.12 -10.24 17.21
CA TYR A 567 12.85 -10.54 16.57
C TYR A 567 11.82 -10.99 17.59
N ILE A 568 10.66 -10.32 17.64
CA ILE A 568 9.58 -10.58 18.62
C ILE A 568 8.58 -11.55 18.01
N PHE A 569 8.23 -12.60 18.72
CA PHE A 569 7.17 -13.52 18.32
C PHE A 569 6.46 -14.12 19.52
N LEU A 570 5.26 -14.62 19.28
CA LEU A 570 4.42 -15.24 20.29
C LEU A 570 4.72 -16.73 20.36
N THR A 571 4.79 -17.28 21.58
CA THR A 571 5.06 -18.71 21.81
C THR A 571 4.17 -19.26 22.92
N PRO A 572 3.67 -20.52 22.85
CA PRO A 572 2.91 -21.13 23.91
C PRO A 572 3.77 -21.42 25.15
N THR A 573 3.16 -21.32 26.32
CA THR A 573 3.81 -21.61 27.61
C THR A 573 3.47 -23.00 28.17
N ASN A 574 2.61 -23.77 27.48
CA ASN A 574 2.05 -25.05 27.97
C ASN A 574 1.24 -24.92 29.26
N THR A 575 0.71 -23.76 29.55
CA THR A 575 -0.19 -23.50 30.67
C THR A 575 -1.57 -23.05 30.15
N VAL A 576 -2.60 -23.19 30.98
CA VAL A 576 -3.98 -22.82 30.63
C VAL A 576 -4.53 -21.87 31.68
N ILE A 577 -5.16 -20.77 31.25
CA ILE A 577 -5.85 -19.80 32.07
C ILE A 577 -7.28 -19.64 31.50
N ASN A 578 -8.32 -19.77 32.34
CA ASN A 578 -9.72 -19.68 31.93
C ASN A 578 -10.07 -20.50 30.68
N ALA A 579 -9.59 -21.75 30.64
CA ALA A 579 -9.73 -22.68 29.52
C ALA A 579 -9.03 -22.24 28.21
N ASN A 580 -8.26 -21.18 28.19
CA ASN A 580 -7.47 -20.72 27.06
C ASN A 580 -5.99 -21.08 27.21
N ASP A 581 -5.36 -21.55 26.14
CA ASP A 581 -3.91 -21.74 26.11
C ASP A 581 -3.18 -20.42 26.27
N VAL A 582 -2.14 -20.43 27.12
CA VAL A 582 -1.37 -19.21 27.42
C VAL A 582 -0.18 -19.07 26.48
N TYR A 583 -0.10 -17.91 25.86
CA TYR A 583 1.01 -17.49 25.01
C TYR A 583 1.74 -16.26 25.59
N THR A 584 3.05 -16.20 25.38
CA THR A 584 3.87 -15.06 25.80
C THR A 584 4.74 -14.55 24.66
N TYR A 585 5.05 -13.25 24.70
CA TYR A 585 5.94 -12.61 23.74
C TYR A 585 7.40 -12.78 24.16
N ILE A 586 8.21 -13.35 23.26
CA ILE A 586 9.65 -13.55 23.45
C ILE A 586 10.43 -12.89 22.31
N GLN A 587 11.76 -12.80 22.50
CA GLN A 587 12.70 -12.26 21.50
C GLN A 587 13.85 -13.24 21.25
N ASP A 588 14.22 -13.40 19.97
CA ASP A 588 15.47 -14.06 19.57
C ASP A 588 16.04 -13.39 18.30
N ASP A 589 17.34 -13.49 18.12
CA ASP A 589 17.96 -13.08 16.85
C ASP A 589 17.54 -14.05 15.76
N SER A 590 17.19 -13.51 14.61
CA SER A 590 16.59 -14.28 13.52
C SER A 590 17.15 -13.89 12.17
N GLN A 591 16.96 -14.75 11.18
CA GLN A 591 17.30 -14.49 9.79
C GLN A 591 16.17 -14.94 8.87
N LEU A 592 15.87 -14.11 7.86
CA LEU A 592 14.99 -14.45 6.77
C LEU A 592 15.75 -14.31 5.45
N TYR A 593 15.57 -15.27 4.56
CA TYR A 593 16.18 -15.23 3.23
C TYR A 593 15.26 -15.90 2.20
N GLY A 594 15.42 -15.50 0.97
CA GLY A 594 14.55 -16.04 -0.07
C GLY A 594 14.86 -15.49 -1.46
N SER A 595 14.00 -15.91 -2.39
CA SER A 595 14.08 -15.48 -3.79
C SER A 595 12.71 -15.35 -4.42
N GLU A 596 12.61 -14.43 -5.37
CA GLU A 596 11.52 -14.29 -6.30
C GLU A 596 12.09 -14.35 -7.71
N ILE A 597 11.58 -15.22 -8.56
CA ILE A 597 12.03 -15.40 -9.95
C ILE A 597 10.81 -15.38 -10.83
N GLY A 598 10.88 -14.67 -11.95
CA GLY A 598 9.78 -14.65 -12.90
C GLY A 598 10.25 -14.51 -14.34
N VAL A 599 9.43 -15.01 -15.24
CA VAL A 599 9.58 -14.90 -16.68
C VAL A 599 8.27 -14.47 -17.31
N HIS A 600 8.35 -13.63 -18.33
CA HIS A 600 7.25 -13.30 -19.22
C HIS A 600 7.70 -13.50 -20.65
N LEU A 601 7.05 -14.37 -21.37
CA LEU A 601 7.32 -14.68 -22.76
C LEU A 601 6.14 -14.26 -23.64
N HIS A 602 6.46 -13.61 -24.70
CA HIS A 602 5.55 -13.07 -25.70
C HIS A 602 6.13 -13.41 -27.10
N PRO A 603 5.87 -14.64 -27.62
CA PRO A 603 6.56 -15.16 -28.78
C PRO A 603 6.10 -14.48 -30.08
N HIS A 604 7.03 -13.92 -30.85
CA HIS A 604 6.75 -13.43 -32.20
C HIS A 604 6.67 -14.61 -33.19
N PRO A 605 5.68 -14.67 -34.12
CA PRO A 605 4.67 -13.67 -34.45
C PRO A 605 3.34 -13.79 -33.67
N LEU A 606 3.32 -14.51 -32.55
CA LEU A 606 2.13 -14.74 -31.74
C LEU A 606 1.99 -13.64 -30.67
N ASP A 607 2.04 -12.38 -31.06
CA ASP A 607 2.03 -11.21 -30.18
C ASP A 607 0.76 -11.09 -29.32
N TRP A 608 -0.24 -11.91 -29.60
CA TRP A 608 -1.47 -12.05 -28.83
C TRP A 608 -1.38 -13.07 -27.67
N LEU A 609 -0.27 -13.83 -27.59
CA LEU A 609 -0.03 -14.89 -26.60
C LEU A 609 0.99 -14.41 -25.56
N HIS A 610 0.62 -14.43 -24.28
CA HIS A 610 1.47 -14.12 -23.17
C HIS A 610 1.58 -15.33 -22.24
N LEU A 611 2.78 -15.70 -21.88
CA LEU A 611 3.12 -16.73 -20.91
C LEU A 611 3.87 -16.10 -19.77
N GLU A 612 3.27 -16.07 -18.59
CA GLU A 612 3.88 -15.53 -17.37
C GLU A 612 4.06 -16.67 -16.38
N SER A 613 5.22 -16.72 -15.74
CA SER A 613 5.51 -17.70 -14.69
C SER A 613 6.34 -17.02 -13.60
N SER A 614 5.98 -17.22 -12.35
CA SER A 614 6.74 -16.73 -11.22
C SER A 614 6.81 -17.77 -10.11
N PHE A 615 7.97 -17.86 -9.46
CA PHE A 615 8.22 -18.71 -8.31
C PHE A 615 8.77 -17.87 -7.18
N GLU A 616 8.29 -18.14 -5.97
CA GLU A 616 8.71 -17.46 -4.75
C GLU A 616 8.97 -18.45 -3.62
N LEU A 617 9.99 -18.16 -2.83
CA LEU A 617 10.31 -18.90 -1.62
C LEU A 617 10.85 -17.98 -0.53
N VAL A 618 10.50 -18.30 0.72
CA VAL A 618 11.00 -17.63 1.92
C VAL A 618 11.37 -18.68 2.96
N ARG A 619 12.44 -18.41 3.69
CA ARG A 619 12.86 -19.19 4.87
C ARG A 619 13.11 -18.24 6.02
N GLY A 620 12.65 -18.64 7.21
CA GLY A 620 12.84 -17.90 8.45
C GLY A 620 13.36 -18.83 9.56
N GLU A 621 14.43 -18.42 10.23
CA GLU A 621 15.10 -19.22 11.25
C GLU A 621 15.54 -18.34 12.42
N GLN A 622 15.38 -18.86 13.63
CA GLN A 622 15.97 -18.31 14.85
C GLN A 622 17.48 -18.62 14.90
N LYS A 623 18.19 -17.94 15.78
CA LYS A 623 19.62 -18.14 15.95
C LYS A 623 20.02 -19.58 16.29
N ASN A 624 19.18 -20.31 17.01
CA ASN A 624 19.37 -21.72 17.36
C ASN A 624 19.06 -22.71 16.23
N GLY A 625 18.57 -22.23 15.08
CA GLY A 625 18.16 -23.02 13.91
C GLY A 625 16.69 -23.45 13.91
N ASN A 626 15.90 -23.14 14.94
CA ASN A 626 14.47 -23.37 14.96
C ASN A 626 13.77 -22.49 13.90
N ARG A 627 12.67 -22.99 13.36
CA ARG A 627 11.90 -22.23 12.37
C ARG A 627 11.13 -21.09 13.03
N LEU A 628 11.03 -19.97 12.33
CA LEU A 628 10.13 -18.88 12.72
C LEU A 628 8.68 -19.26 12.40
N PRO A 629 7.72 -18.82 13.23
CA PRO A 629 6.30 -19.02 12.94
C PRO A 629 5.81 -18.16 11.77
N LEU A 630 4.69 -18.58 11.16
CA LEU A 630 3.93 -17.87 10.13
C LEU A 630 4.73 -17.58 8.84
N ILE A 631 5.76 -18.38 8.55
CA ILE A 631 6.49 -18.31 7.28
C ILE A 631 5.65 -18.96 6.18
N PRO A 632 5.33 -18.24 5.09
CA PRO A 632 4.48 -18.77 4.02
C PRO A 632 5.15 -19.93 3.27
N ALA A 633 4.32 -20.81 2.70
CA ALA A 633 4.74 -21.86 1.79
C ALA A 633 5.32 -21.29 0.50
N ASP A 634 6.14 -22.07 -0.18
CA ASP A 634 6.61 -21.74 -1.54
C ASP A 634 5.42 -21.70 -2.49
N LYS A 635 5.46 -20.80 -3.47
CA LYS A 635 4.36 -20.63 -4.42
C LYS A 635 4.89 -20.53 -5.85
N TRP A 636 4.18 -21.18 -6.76
CA TRP A 636 4.42 -21.13 -8.21
C TRP A 636 3.15 -20.66 -8.91
N ASN A 637 3.26 -19.55 -9.60
CA ASN A 637 2.14 -18.90 -10.30
C ASN A 637 2.41 -18.86 -11.81
N ASN A 638 1.43 -19.28 -12.62
CA ASN A 638 1.55 -19.33 -14.06
C ASN A 638 0.30 -18.74 -14.71
N THR A 639 0.47 -17.88 -15.68
CA THR A 639 -0.64 -17.29 -16.42
C THR A 639 -0.42 -17.48 -17.92
N LEU A 640 -1.42 -18.03 -18.58
CA LEU A 640 -1.54 -18.06 -20.03
C LEU A 640 -2.62 -17.04 -20.41
N LYS A 641 -2.23 -15.97 -21.10
CA LYS A 641 -3.14 -14.89 -21.48
C LYS A 641 -3.16 -14.70 -22.99
N PHE A 642 -4.34 -14.55 -23.52
CA PHE A 642 -4.63 -14.26 -24.92
C PHE A 642 -5.18 -12.85 -25.03
N THR A 643 -4.57 -12.02 -25.87
CA THR A 643 -5.05 -10.66 -26.17
C THR A 643 -5.53 -10.61 -27.62
N PHE A 644 -6.64 -9.96 -27.87
CA PHE A 644 -7.23 -9.91 -29.20
C PHE A 644 -7.14 -8.50 -29.76
N LYS A 645 -7.06 -8.39 -31.09
CA LYS A 645 -7.01 -7.09 -31.78
C LYS A 645 -8.25 -6.26 -31.47
N ASN A 646 -8.05 -4.99 -31.21
CA ASN A 646 -9.12 -4.03 -31.03
C ASN A 646 -9.98 -3.90 -32.30
N ASN A 647 -11.28 -3.78 -32.14
CA ASN A 647 -12.21 -3.51 -33.19
C ASN A 647 -13.14 -2.33 -32.79
N GLN A 648 -14.11 -1.98 -33.65
CA GLN A 648 -14.99 -0.83 -33.42
C GLN A 648 -15.87 -0.94 -32.16
N TRP A 649 -16.18 -2.18 -31.73
CA TRP A 649 -17.11 -2.46 -30.64
C TRP A 649 -16.40 -2.89 -29.35
N SER A 650 -15.26 -3.56 -29.49
CA SER A 650 -14.53 -4.19 -28.39
C SER A 650 -13.04 -3.80 -28.43
N GLN A 651 -12.56 -3.26 -27.34
CA GLN A 651 -11.16 -2.93 -27.10
C GLN A 651 -10.65 -3.76 -25.91
N ASN A 652 -9.35 -4.04 -25.89
CA ASN A 652 -8.70 -4.78 -24.79
C ASN A 652 -9.37 -6.14 -24.47
N LEU A 653 -9.91 -6.81 -25.48
CA LEU A 653 -10.47 -8.15 -25.29
C LEU A 653 -9.34 -9.12 -24.92
N PHE A 654 -9.52 -9.83 -23.81
CA PHE A 654 -8.58 -10.85 -23.37
C PHE A 654 -9.30 -12.09 -22.83
N ALA A 655 -8.59 -13.20 -22.80
CA ALA A 655 -8.92 -14.39 -22.02
C ALA A 655 -7.64 -14.87 -21.35
N ALA A 656 -7.72 -15.33 -20.11
CA ALA A 656 -6.56 -15.84 -19.39
C ALA A 656 -6.92 -17.06 -18.54
N ILE A 657 -5.94 -17.93 -18.40
CA ILE A 657 -5.95 -19.08 -17.49
C ILE A 657 -4.79 -18.86 -16.53
N ASN A 658 -5.11 -18.83 -15.24
CA ASN A 658 -4.10 -18.76 -14.20
C ASN A 658 -4.09 -20.08 -13.42
N PHE A 659 -2.90 -20.64 -13.27
CA PHE A 659 -2.59 -21.81 -12.46
C PHE A 659 -1.69 -21.39 -11.32
N GLU A 660 -2.18 -21.48 -10.10
CA GLU A 660 -1.43 -21.21 -8.86
C GLU A 660 -1.26 -22.51 -8.09
N HIS A 661 0.00 -22.84 -7.79
CA HIS A 661 0.35 -23.98 -6.95
C HIS A 661 1.08 -23.51 -5.70
N THR A 662 0.48 -23.76 -4.55
CA THR A 662 1.10 -23.58 -3.24
C THR A 662 1.63 -24.92 -2.79
N PHE A 663 2.93 -25.00 -2.51
CA PHE A 663 3.59 -26.22 -2.08
C PHE A 663 3.24 -26.56 -0.62
N ASN A 664 3.52 -27.78 -0.19
CA ASN A 664 3.35 -28.14 1.21
C ASN A 664 4.29 -27.33 2.11
N GLN A 665 3.76 -26.83 3.24
CA GLN A 665 4.56 -26.18 4.26
C GLN A 665 4.86 -27.17 5.38
N SER A 666 6.07 -27.74 5.34
CA SER A 666 6.61 -28.63 6.36
C SER A 666 7.76 -28.03 7.16
N LYS A 667 8.22 -26.83 6.77
CA LYS A 667 9.31 -26.09 7.44
C LYS A 667 8.72 -25.07 8.41
N ILE A 668 8.00 -25.57 9.38
CA ILE A 668 7.21 -24.82 10.36
C ILE A 668 7.90 -24.72 11.71
N SER A 669 7.44 -23.83 12.59
CA SER A 669 7.82 -23.80 13.99
C SER A 669 7.28 -25.03 14.74
N GLU A 670 7.78 -25.29 15.93
CA GLU A 670 7.44 -26.51 16.73
C GLU A 670 5.96 -26.57 17.16
N PHE A 671 5.27 -25.42 17.19
CA PHE A 671 3.86 -25.31 17.61
C PHE A 671 2.89 -25.03 16.44
N GLU A 672 3.36 -25.16 15.21
CA GLU A 672 2.50 -25.07 14.02
C GLU A 672 2.21 -26.45 13.44
N THR A 673 1.12 -26.57 12.72
CA THR A 673 0.77 -27.78 11.98
C THR A 673 1.19 -27.67 10.51
N PRO A 674 1.78 -28.71 9.90
CA PRO A 674 2.10 -28.71 8.49
C PRO A 674 0.83 -28.55 7.62
N SER A 675 0.94 -27.77 6.56
CA SER A 675 -0.13 -27.65 5.58
C SER A 675 0.20 -28.42 4.29
N SER A 676 -0.82 -29.08 3.74
CA SER A 676 -0.71 -29.78 2.46
C SER A 676 -0.65 -28.78 1.29
N SER A 677 -0.03 -29.21 0.20
CA SER A 677 -0.07 -28.46 -1.05
C SER A 677 -1.49 -28.39 -1.62
N TYR A 678 -1.77 -27.31 -2.33
CA TYR A 678 -3.01 -27.15 -3.09
C TYR A 678 -2.77 -26.42 -4.40
N THR A 679 -3.73 -26.55 -5.30
CA THR A 679 -3.67 -25.91 -6.61
C THR A 679 -4.98 -25.19 -6.89
N LEU A 680 -4.88 -23.98 -7.39
CA LEU A 680 -6.00 -23.19 -7.87
C LEU A 680 -5.90 -23.01 -9.37
N LEU A 681 -7.01 -23.17 -10.07
CA LEU A 681 -7.14 -22.90 -11.50
C LEU A 681 -8.21 -21.84 -11.68
N ASN A 682 -7.80 -20.69 -12.18
CA ASN A 682 -8.69 -19.56 -12.42
C ASN A 682 -8.78 -19.29 -13.92
N PHE A 683 -9.99 -18.96 -14.37
CA PHE A 683 -10.25 -18.48 -15.73
C PHE A 683 -10.77 -17.05 -15.64
N SER A 684 -10.25 -16.16 -16.45
CA SER A 684 -10.74 -14.79 -16.56
C SER A 684 -10.84 -14.37 -18.03
N SER A 685 -11.81 -13.53 -18.34
CA SER A 685 -11.94 -12.87 -19.62
C SER A 685 -12.55 -11.49 -19.43
N GLY A 686 -12.24 -10.57 -20.31
CA GLY A 686 -12.81 -9.23 -20.20
C GLY A 686 -12.60 -8.40 -21.46
N SER A 687 -13.36 -7.33 -21.56
CA SER A 687 -13.31 -6.40 -22.69
C SER A 687 -13.79 -5.02 -22.29
N THR A 688 -13.28 -3.99 -22.97
CA THR A 688 -13.83 -2.65 -22.95
C THR A 688 -14.77 -2.48 -24.15
N ILE A 689 -16.08 -2.32 -23.90
CA ILE A 689 -17.09 -2.13 -24.93
C ILE A 689 -17.41 -0.64 -25.03
N THR A 690 -17.34 -0.08 -26.23
CA THR A 690 -17.66 1.33 -26.48
C THR A 690 -19.02 1.43 -27.20
N PHE A 691 -19.97 2.09 -26.58
CA PHE A 691 -21.28 2.37 -27.17
C PHE A 691 -21.56 3.89 -27.09
N ALA A 692 -21.61 4.55 -28.23
CA ALA A 692 -21.70 6.01 -28.33
C ALA A 692 -20.57 6.71 -27.55
N LYS A 693 -20.90 7.44 -26.48
CA LYS A 693 -19.92 8.12 -25.60
C LYS A 693 -19.62 7.34 -24.32
N LEU A 694 -20.24 6.16 -24.13
CA LEU A 694 -20.08 5.34 -22.93
C LEU A 694 -19.04 4.26 -23.19
N LYS A 695 -18.20 4.01 -22.20
CA LYS A 695 -17.28 2.89 -22.18
C LYS A 695 -17.65 1.96 -21.04
N PHE A 696 -17.76 0.68 -21.31
CA PHE A 696 -18.08 -0.36 -20.36
C PHE A 696 -16.90 -1.34 -20.31
N ASP A 697 -16.25 -1.46 -19.16
CA ASP A 697 -15.29 -2.51 -18.91
C ASP A 697 -16.05 -3.72 -18.31
N ALA A 698 -16.01 -4.86 -18.99
CA ALA A 698 -16.61 -6.12 -18.54
C ALA A 698 -15.50 -7.15 -18.35
N SER A 699 -15.46 -7.82 -17.21
CA SER A 699 -14.53 -8.89 -16.89
C SER A 699 -15.16 -9.93 -15.98
#